data_6e98389ed1d46a3cabb07b0eea89d8ee
#
_entry.id   6e98389ed1d46a3cabb07b0eea89d8ee
#
_cell.length_a   1.000
_cell.length_b   1.000
_cell.length_c   1.000
_cell.angle_alpha   90.00
_cell.angle_beta   90.00
_cell.angle_gamma   90.00
#
_symmetry.space_group_name_H-M   'P 1'
#
loop_
_entity.id
_entity.type
_entity.pdbx_description
1 polymer ?
#
loop_
_entity_poly.entity_id
_entity_poly.type
_entity_poly.pdbx_seq_one_letter_code
_entity_poly.pdbx_strand_id
1 'polypeptide(L)'
;MASLRQQIATTALTLTKFRDLMKRMQENRPQDDLTIIKKAYDYSLKNHEGQTRASGEPYLVHPLEVALVLAEMKMDPVAVAAGLLHDSVEDTSVTIVDIRKEFGEQVAHIVEGVTKISKIDFATREEQQAENLRKMMLAMVDDIRVILIKLADRLHNMRTLEHLQPERQRKIAEETLEIYAPIAHRLGMGKIRGELEDLGFRFLDPLGYEQVEKAVNARRKQGEAFIAKMQVTIADKLKEAGIQARVESRIKRLYSIHKKLQRQHISVDQVYDLCAMRVITRSLQDCYAVLGIIHNLWRPVPGRIKDFIAMPRPNFYQSLHTSVITEDGTPFEIQIRTEEMHKMAEEGIAAHWKYKDGPVSAQDEQRLAWLRQVVEWQRDVSDPNEFLSTLKVDLYPEEVYTFTPKGKVVVLPRDATPVDFAYSVHTEVGHTCVGAKVNGRMVPLRHKLHSGDIVEILTQPGHKPSRDWLGLVKSSRSRNKIKHWLNVHQRERAIEIGRKLIEKEARKYRIALKEIKDEDLQKVASGYGLGKTDDLMSGIGYGKYSARQVLARLLPAGATHSIAGDIESEGLTSQPGAIASVVRRVFGDHNAITVRGQGDMLVYRAQCCNPIRGESIVGYITRGKGVAVHSIHCPNVTNLMYEPERRIDVEWARDESTPTAYPVKLTVFCDDRFGMLKNITGVIGDAKSNIRNITAHTANSQASVEVVLDIADLKHLEQIIAGLRKIPGVHEVQRLQKI
;
A
#
# COMPACT_ATOMS: atom_id res chain seq x y z
N MET A 1 -23.09 -26.56 43.22
CA MET A 1 -21.85 -26.18 43.98
C MET A 1 -20.66 -25.83 43.10
N ALA A 2 -20.38 -26.55 41.99
CA ALA A 2 -19.32 -26.20 41.07
C ALA A 2 -19.58 -24.85 40.37
N SER A 3 -20.80 -24.57 39.90
CA SER A 3 -21.21 -23.30 39.27
C SER A 3 -21.03 -22.08 40.19
N LEU A 4 -21.41 -22.19 41.47
CA LEU A 4 -21.28 -21.10 42.44
C LEU A 4 -19.80 -20.80 42.78
N ARG A 5 -18.94 -21.83 42.90
CA ARG A 5 -17.52 -21.67 43.10
C ARG A 5 -16.84 -21.01 41.90
N GLN A 6 -17.28 -21.34 40.70
CA GLN A 6 -16.79 -20.76 39.46
C GLN A 6 -17.21 -19.28 39.32
N GLN A 7 -18.44 -18.93 39.67
CA GLN A 7 -18.91 -17.55 39.71
C GLN A 7 -18.15 -16.70 40.74
N ILE A 8 -17.89 -17.24 41.94
CA ILE A 8 -17.12 -16.52 42.98
C ILE A 8 -15.68 -16.28 42.51
N ALA A 9 -15.03 -17.28 41.94
CA ALA A 9 -13.66 -17.17 41.40
C ALA A 9 -13.60 -16.13 40.26
N THR A 10 -14.58 -16.14 39.38
CA THR A 10 -14.76 -15.19 38.27
C THR A 10 -14.90 -13.75 38.78
N THR A 11 -15.76 -13.52 39.73
CA THR A 11 -15.98 -12.20 40.33
C THR A 11 -14.73 -11.71 41.07
N ALA A 12 -14.05 -12.60 41.78
CA ALA A 12 -12.80 -12.27 42.47
C ALA A 12 -11.69 -11.85 41.48
N LEU A 13 -11.55 -12.54 40.33
CA LEU A 13 -10.55 -12.24 39.30
C LEU A 13 -10.81 -10.84 38.68
N THR A 14 -12.03 -10.57 38.26
CA THR A 14 -12.39 -9.29 37.63
C THR A 14 -12.25 -8.12 38.61
N LEU A 15 -12.63 -8.30 39.88
CA LEU A 15 -12.44 -7.29 40.92
C LEU A 15 -10.97 -7.02 41.21
N THR A 16 -10.12 -8.05 41.21
CA THR A 16 -8.67 -7.88 41.40
C THR A 16 -8.07 -7.07 40.26
N LYS A 17 -8.37 -7.42 39.00
CA LYS A 17 -7.91 -6.66 37.81
C LYS A 17 -8.43 -5.22 37.82
N PHE A 18 -9.67 -5.01 38.21
CA PHE A 18 -10.22 -3.66 38.32
C PHE A 18 -9.53 -2.83 39.39
N ARG A 19 -9.20 -3.43 40.56
CA ARG A 19 -8.41 -2.73 41.60
C ARG A 19 -7.02 -2.37 41.07
N ASP A 20 -6.36 -3.26 40.36
CA ASP A 20 -5.06 -2.99 39.72
C ASP A 20 -5.16 -1.85 38.70
N LEU A 21 -6.21 -1.82 37.89
CA LEU A 21 -6.50 -0.73 36.96
C LEU A 21 -6.64 0.61 37.69
N MET A 22 -7.48 0.66 38.71
CA MET A 22 -7.71 1.88 39.50
C MET A 22 -6.44 2.36 40.19
N LYS A 23 -5.65 1.44 40.76
CA LYS A 23 -4.36 1.76 41.39
C LYS A 23 -3.40 2.38 40.37
N ARG A 24 -3.23 1.76 39.19
CA ARG A 24 -2.34 2.28 38.11
C ARG A 24 -2.82 3.64 37.62
N MET A 25 -4.12 3.82 37.45
CA MET A 25 -4.66 5.12 37.04
C MET A 25 -4.40 6.20 38.10
N GLN A 26 -4.60 5.88 39.37
CA GLN A 26 -4.30 6.82 40.50
C GLN A 26 -2.81 7.19 40.57
N GLU A 27 -1.89 6.21 40.36
CA GLU A 27 -0.46 6.45 40.32
C GLU A 27 -0.02 7.30 39.11
N ASN A 28 -0.61 7.06 37.95
CA ASN A 28 -0.24 7.76 36.72
C ASN A 28 -0.90 9.15 36.59
N ARG A 29 -2.11 9.31 37.15
CA ARG A 29 -2.96 10.50 37.01
C ARG A 29 -3.69 10.82 38.33
N PRO A 30 -2.94 11.26 39.35
CA PRO A 30 -3.50 11.42 40.70
C PRO A 30 -4.53 12.56 40.85
N GLN A 31 -4.59 13.47 39.86
CA GLN A 31 -5.53 14.60 39.85
C GLN A 31 -6.76 14.40 38.99
N ASP A 32 -6.82 13.31 38.16
CA ASP A 32 -7.91 13.09 37.27
C ASP A 32 -9.12 12.43 37.98
N ASP A 33 -10.33 12.78 37.55
CA ASP A 33 -11.54 12.10 38.03
C ASP A 33 -11.67 10.72 37.38
N LEU A 34 -11.62 9.69 38.19
CA LEU A 34 -11.70 8.28 37.75
C LEU A 34 -13.13 7.71 37.82
N THR A 35 -14.13 8.53 38.16
CA THR A 35 -15.54 8.10 38.30
C THR A 35 -16.07 7.49 37.01
N ILE A 36 -15.68 8.03 35.86
CA ILE A 36 -16.09 7.52 34.54
C ILE A 36 -15.60 6.09 34.29
N ILE A 37 -14.41 5.72 34.79
CA ILE A 37 -13.84 4.37 34.64
C ILE A 37 -14.66 3.38 35.46
N LYS A 38 -15.04 3.75 36.70
CA LYS A 38 -15.88 2.91 37.54
C LYS A 38 -17.25 2.70 36.89
N LYS A 39 -17.87 3.77 36.40
CA LYS A 39 -19.15 3.71 35.69
C LYS A 39 -19.07 2.79 34.46
N ALA A 40 -17.97 2.89 33.66
CA ALA A 40 -17.75 2.05 32.50
C ALA A 40 -17.56 0.57 32.86
N TYR A 41 -16.84 0.28 33.94
CA TYR A 41 -16.69 -1.07 34.47
C TYR A 41 -18.02 -1.68 34.88
N ASP A 42 -18.82 -0.97 35.70
CA ASP A 42 -20.12 -1.44 36.16
C ASP A 42 -21.10 -1.66 34.99
N TYR A 43 -21.06 -0.78 33.99
CA TYR A 43 -21.86 -0.89 32.77
C TYR A 43 -21.43 -2.09 31.89
N SER A 44 -20.14 -2.29 31.67
CA SER A 44 -19.64 -3.42 30.94
C SER A 44 -19.91 -4.75 31.66
N LEU A 45 -19.74 -4.79 33.00
CA LEU A 45 -20.04 -5.96 33.81
C LEU A 45 -21.51 -6.40 33.65
N LYS A 46 -22.44 -5.45 33.70
CA LYS A 46 -23.87 -5.71 33.54
C LYS A 46 -24.23 -6.24 32.15
N ASN A 47 -23.65 -5.66 31.10
CA ASN A 47 -24.06 -6.00 29.74
C ASN A 47 -23.39 -7.28 29.19
N HIS A 48 -22.23 -7.68 29.76
CA HIS A 48 -21.54 -8.93 29.41
C HIS A 48 -21.80 -10.07 30.44
N GLU A 49 -22.83 -9.93 31.28
CA GLU A 49 -23.14 -10.95 32.28
C GLU A 49 -23.47 -12.30 31.63
N GLY A 50 -22.77 -13.36 32.12
CA GLY A 50 -22.93 -14.72 31.59
C GLY A 50 -22.15 -15.03 30.33
N GLN A 51 -21.51 -14.07 29.69
CA GLN A 51 -20.65 -14.32 28.52
C GLN A 51 -19.28 -14.83 28.92
N THR A 52 -18.76 -15.80 28.14
CA THR A 52 -17.42 -16.37 28.30
C THR A 52 -16.66 -16.33 26.97
N ARG A 53 -15.34 -16.22 27.05
CA ARG A 53 -14.44 -16.32 25.89
C ARG A 53 -14.14 -17.77 25.52
N ALA A 54 -13.46 -17.99 24.38
CA ALA A 54 -12.98 -19.31 23.97
C ALA A 54 -12.00 -19.94 24.98
N SER A 55 -11.33 -19.14 25.81
CA SER A 55 -10.50 -19.58 26.94
C SER A 55 -11.31 -20.13 28.13
N GLY A 56 -12.64 -19.95 28.14
CA GLY A 56 -13.50 -20.25 29.27
C GLY A 56 -13.52 -19.15 30.36
N GLU A 57 -12.72 -18.10 30.22
CA GLU A 57 -12.72 -16.95 31.14
C GLU A 57 -13.94 -16.04 30.90
N PRO A 58 -14.37 -15.29 31.94
CA PRO A 58 -15.42 -14.29 31.77
C PRO A 58 -15.06 -13.27 30.70
N TYR A 59 -16.04 -12.88 29.90
CA TYR A 59 -15.80 -11.92 28.81
C TYR A 59 -15.18 -10.61 29.31
N LEU A 60 -15.61 -10.10 30.46
CA LEU A 60 -15.12 -8.84 31.05
C LEU A 60 -13.60 -8.79 31.31
N VAL A 61 -12.93 -9.93 31.40
CA VAL A 61 -11.46 -9.99 31.57
C VAL A 61 -10.77 -9.28 30.40
N HIS A 62 -11.29 -9.41 29.18
CA HIS A 62 -10.70 -8.80 28.00
C HIS A 62 -10.77 -7.26 28.02
N PRO A 63 -11.93 -6.60 28.19
CA PRO A 63 -11.97 -5.15 28.31
C PRO A 63 -11.11 -4.61 29.46
N LEU A 64 -11.03 -5.34 30.58
CA LEU A 64 -10.14 -4.98 31.69
C LEU A 64 -8.67 -5.03 31.32
N GLU A 65 -8.22 -6.06 30.59
CA GLU A 65 -6.82 -6.16 30.11
C GLU A 65 -6.52 -5.06 29.09
N VAL A 66 -7.43 -4.77 28.17
CA VAL A 66 -7.31 -3.63 27.24
C VAL A 66 -7.17 -2.32 28.03
N ALA A 67 -8.01 -2.10 29.03
CA ALA A 67 -7.96 -0.92 29.89
C ALA A 67 -6.64 -0.85 30.68
N LEU A 68 -6.11 -1.98 31.19
CA LEU A 68 -4.82 -2.05 31.86
C LEU A 68 -3.65 -1.66 30.92
N VAL A 69 -3.67 -2.13 29.67
CA VAL A 69 -2.69 -1.73 28.67
C VAL A 69 -2.76 -0.23 28.39
N LEU A 70 -3.97 0.34 28.30
CA LEU A 70 -4.16 1.79 28.14
C LEU A 70 -3.67 2.58 29.36
N ALA A 71 -3.92 2.07 30.57
CA ALA A 71 -3.39 2.66 31.79
C ALA A 71 -1.85 2.61 31.87
N GLU A 72 -1.21 1.53 31.40
CA GLU A 72 0.24 1.44 31.23
C GLU A 72 0.78 2.49 30.24
N MET A 73 0.03 2.80 29.18
CA MET A 73 0.31 3.89 28.26
C MET A 73 0.03 5.28 28.84
N LYS A 74 -0.47 5.36 30.07
CA LYS A 74 -0.82 6.61 30.78
C LYS A 74 -1.92 7.41 30.08
N MET A 75 -2.87 6.72 29.41
CA MET A 75 -3.98 7.35 28.72
C MET A 75 -4.95 8.03 29.69
N ASP A 76 -5.74 8.97 29.16
CA ASP A 76 -6.75 9.70 29.93
C ASP A 76 -7.94 8.77 30.36
N PRO A 77 -8.71 9.17 31.39
CA PRO A 77 -9.82 8.37 31.87
C PRO A 77 -10.91 8.08 30.83
N VAL A 78 -11.08 8.98 29.84
CA VAL A 78 -12.05 8.81 28.73
C VAL A 78 -11.61 7.68 27.81
N ALA A 79 -10.33 7.63 27.45
CA ALA A 79 -9.78 6.55 26.62
C ALA A 79 -9.84 5.20 27.32
N VAL A 80 -9.55 5.16 28.65
CA VAL A 80 -9.63 3.94 29.45
C VAL A 80 -11.09 3.45 29.58
N ALA A 81 -12.04 4.37 29.80
CA ALA A 81 -13.47 4.05 29.82
C ALA A 81 -13.96 3.54 28.46
N ALA A 82 -13.54 4.18 27.35
CA ALA A 82 -13.85 3.68 26.01
C ALA A 82 -13.25 2.29 25.76
N GLY A 83 -12.04 2.01 26.29
CA GLY A 83 -11.43 0.68 26.26
C GLY A 83 -12.23 -0.38 27.03
N LEU A 84 -12.87 -0.04 28.14
CA LEU A 84 -13.78 -0.92 28.88
C LEU A 84 -15.10 -1.19 28.13
N LEU A 85 -15.52 -0.28 27.25
CA LEU A 85 -16.80 -0.31 26.53
C LEU A 85 -16.68 -0.72 25.06
N HIS A 86 -15.46 -0.92 24.53
CA HIS A 86 -15.20 -1.02 23.09
C HIS A 86 -15.96 -2.16 22.38
N ASP A 87 -16.18 -3.28 23.06
CA ASP A 87 -16.90 -4.44 22.52
C ASP A 87 -18.40 -4.44 22.90
N SER A 88 -18.86 -3.53 23.77
CA SER A 88 -20.23 -3.54 24.26
C SER A 88 -21.25 -3.34 23.13
N VAL A 89 -20.91 -2.57 22.09
CA VAL A 89 -21.79 -2.33 20.93
C VAL A 89 -21.72 -3.48 19.91
N GLU A 90 -20.60 -4.21 19.85
CA GLU A 90 -20.44 -5.35 18.92
C GLU A 90 -21.10 -6.62 19.47
N ASP A 91 -20.90 -6.90 20.76
CA ASP A 91 -21.18 -8.21 21.37
C ASP A 91 -22.38 -8.23 22.33
N THR A 92 -23.07 -7.08 22.48
CA THR A 92 -24.30 -6.98 23.31
C THR A 92 -25.41 -6.23 22.58
N SER A 93 -26.55 -6.06 23.24
CA SER A 93 -27.69 -5.27 22.74
C SER A 93 -27.51 -3.75 22.89
N VAL A 94 -26.39 -3.28 23.43
CA VAL A 94 -26.08 -1.86 23.63
C VAL A 94 -25.89 -1.16 22.29
N THR A 95 -26.48 0.02 22.14
CA THR A 95 -26.32 0.87 20.96
C THR A 95 -25.34 2.02 21.23
N ILE A 96 -24.80 2.63 20.17
CA ILE A 96 -23.97 3.82 20.33
C ILE A 96 -24.74 5.02 20.92
N VAL A 97 -26.07 5.05 20.74
CA VAL A 97 -26.93 6.06 21.31
C VAL A 97 -26.98 5.91 22.83
N ASP A 98 -27.02 4.67 23.33
CA ASP A 98 -27.00 4.38 24.78
C ASP A 98 -25.67 4.81 25.39
N ILE A 99 -24.53 4.49 24.72
CA ILE A 99 -23.21 4.95 25.16
C ILE A 99 -23.12 6.47 25.19
N ARG A 100 -23.66 7.15 24.19
CA ARG A 100 -23.70 8.62 24.11
C ARG A 100 -24.48 9.24 25.26
N LYS A 101 -25.64 8.65 25.58
CA LYS A 101 -26.50 9.11 26.68
C LYS A 101 -25.82 8.92 28.05
N GLU A 102 -25.14 7.79 28.25
CA GLU A 102 -24.59 7.43 29.56
C GLU A 102 -23.20 8.02 29.80
N PHE A 103 -22.32 8.12 28.76
CA PHE A 103 -20.90 8.47 28.90
C PHE A 103 -20.51 9.74 28.15
N GLY A 104 -21.46 10.35 27.43
CA GLY A 104 -21.21 11.58 26.67
C GLY A 104 -20.62 11.36 25.28
N GLU A 105 -20.50 12.47 24.52
CA GLU A 105 -20.12 12.46 23.10
C GLU A 105 -18.70 11.92 22.87
N GLN A 106 -17.73 12.27 23.73
CA GLN A 106 -16.35 11.86 23.53
C GLN A 106 -16.15 10.35 23.63
N VAL A 107 -16.74 9.70 24.65
CA VAL A 107 -16.65 8.23 24.77
C VAL A 107 -17.39 7.56 23.62
N ALA A 108 -18.59 8.05 23.26
CA ALA A 108 -19.39 7.51 22.18
C ALA A 108 -18.63 7.58 20.83
N HIS A 109 -18.03 8.72 20.52
CA HIS A 109 -17.24 8.91 19.30
C HIS A 109 -16.07 7.91 19.21
N ILE A 110 -15.33 7.72 20.30
CA ILE A 110 -14.21 6.77 20.33
C ILE A 110 -14.72 5.34 20.16
N VAL A 111 -15.77 4.92 20.90
CA VAL A 111 -16.34 3.59 20.80
C VAL A 111 -16.88 3.32 19.39
N GLU A 112 -17.56 4.30 18.76
CA GLU A 112 -18.02 4.20 17.38
C GLU A 112 -16.88 4.01 16.37
N GLY A 113 -15.76 4.73 16.58
CA GLY A 113 -14.55 4.61 15.75
C GLY A 113 -13.87 3.24 15.86
N VAL A 114 -13.95 2.61 17.04
CA VAL A 114 -13.39 1.28 17.30
C VAL A 114 -14.30 0.16 16.80
N THR A 115 -15.63 0.37 16.78
CA THR A 115 -16.64 -0.63 16.40
C THR A 115 -16.59 -0.96 14.90
N LYS A 116 -16.65 -2.25 14.56
CA LYS A 116 -16.68 -2.73 13.17
C LYS A 116 -17.98 -2.38 12.45
N ILE A 117 -17.94 -2.36 11.13
CA ILE A 117 -19.13 -2.20 10.30
C ILE A 117 -19.84 -3.56 10.21
N SER A 118 -20.91 -3.73 10.98
CA SER A 118 -21.65 -5.00 11.06
C SER A 118 -22.91 -5.06 10.21
N LYS A 119 -23.37 -3.93 9.65
CA LYS A 119 -24.71 -3.81 9.02
C LYS A 119 -24.71 -3.72 7.50
N ILE A 120 -23.57 -3.87 6.83
CA ILE A 120 -23.48 -3.83 5.37
C ILE A 120 -23.14 -5.23 4.87
N ASP A 121 -23.95 -5.76 3.95
CA ASP A 121 -23.65 -7.02 3.25
C ASP A 121 -22.49 -6.76 2.26
N PHE A 122 -21.33 -7.31 2.57
CA PHE A 122 -20.17 -7.28 1.71
C PHE A 122 -20.15 -8.54 0.83
N ALA A 123 -19.74 -8.40 -0.42
CA ALA A 123 -19.65 -9.53 -1.35
C ALA A 123 -18.52 -10.50 -0.94
N THR A 124 -17.44 -9.98 -0.33
CA THR A 124 -16.29 -10.77 0.13
C THR A 124 -15.81 -10.35 1.52
N ARG A 125 -15.10 -11.28 2.21
CA ARG A 125 -14.46 -10.98 3.51
C ARG A 125 -13.33 -9.95 3.37
N GLU A 126 -12.65 -9.95 2.25
CA GLU A 126 -11.58 -8.99 1.94
C GLU A 126 -12.15 -7.57 1.82
N GLU A 127 -13.30 -7.41 1.19
CA GLU A 127 -14.00 -6.12 1.14
C GLU A 127 -14.42 -5.64 2.53
N GLN A 128 -14.96 -6.53 3.35
CA GLN A 128 -15.32 -6.21 4.73
C GLN A 128 -14.10 -5.77 5.55
N GLN A 129 -12.98 -6.47 5.42
CA GLN A 129 -11.73 -6.13 6.10
C GLN A 129 -11.21 -4.77 5.65
N ALA A 130 -11.23 -4.50 4.33
CA ALA A 130 -10.81 -3.24 3.77
C ALA A 130 -11.65 -2.06 4.27
N GLU A 131 -12.97 -2.20 4.29
CA GLU A 131 -13.87 -1.14 4.75
C GLU A 131 -13.79 -0.93 6.27
N ASN A 132 -13.63 -1.99 7.07
CA ASN A 132 -13.40 -1.86 8.51
C ASN A 132 -12.08 -1.10 8.77
N LEU A 133 -11.04 -1.42 8.03
CA LEU A 133 -9.75 -0.75 8.15
C LEU A 133 -9.84 0.71 7.70
N ARG A 134 -10.60 0.98 6.64
CA ARG A 134 -10.87 2.33 6.14
C ARG A 134 -11.60 3.18 7.17
N LYS A 135 -12.70 2.65 7.76
CA LYS A 135 -13.42 3.33 8.84
C LYS A 135 -12.51 3.65 10.01
N MET A 136 -11.70 2.67 10.42
CA MET A 136 -10.74 2.84 11.50
C MET A 136 -9.71 3.95 11.20
N MET A 137 -9.17 3.98 9.97
CA MET A 137 -8.22 5.01 9.54
C MET A 137 -8.85 6.40 9.54
N LEU A 138 -10.09 6.55 9.08
CA LEU A 138 -10.85 7.81 9.15
C LEU A 138 -11.03 8.26 10.60
N ALA A 139 -11.51 7.37 11.47
CA ALA A 139 -11.70 7.68 12.88
C ALA A 139 -10.39 8.04 13.62
N MET A 140 -9.25 7.45 13.21
CA MET A 140 -7.93 7.77 13.76
C MET A 140 -7.47 9.20 13.46
N VAL A 141 -7.88 9.76 12.31
CA VAL A 141 -7.55 11.16 11.96
C VAL A 141 -8.31 12.12 12.84
N ASP A 142 -9.56 11.77 13.19
CA ASP A 142 -10.38 12.57 14.07
C ASP A 142 -9.95 12.43 15.55
N ASP A 143 -9.68 11.20 15.98
CA ASP A 143 -9.19 10.92 17.34
C ASP A 143 -8.21 9.74 17.38
N ILE A 144 -6.94 10.03 17.68
CA ILE A 144 -5.86 9.03 17.75
C ILE A 144 -6.11 7.94 18.82
N ARG A 145 -6.96 8.20 19.84
CA ARG A 145 -7.29 7.22 20.88
C ARG A 145 -7.91 5.97 20.32
N VAL A 146 -8.63 6.09 19.20
CA VAL A 146 -9.23 4.96 18.48
C VAL A 146 -8.17 3.90 18.13
N ILE A 147 -7.04 4.28 17.55
CA ILE A 147 -5.99 3.30 17.21
C ILE A 147 -5.25 2.78 18.43
N LEU A 148 -5.07 3.59 19.46
CA LEU A 148 -4.42 3.14 20.69
C LEU A 148 -5.24 2.04 21.37
N ILE A 149 -6.57 2.19 21.42
CA ILE A 149 -7.49 1.15 21.90
C ILE A 149 -7.42 -0.09 21.02
N LYS A 150 -7.42 0.07 19.68
CA LYS A 150 -7.31 -1.07 18.75
C LYS A 150 -5.97 -1.80 18.86
N LEU A 151 -4.88 -1.10 19.10
CA LEU A 151 -3.58 -1.74 19.35
C LEU A 151 -3.57 -2.49 20.69
N ALA A 152 -4.20 -1.95 21.74
CA ALA A 152 -4.35 -2.62 23.03
C ALA A 152 -5.26 -3.85 22.94
N ASP A 153 -6.38 -3.76 22.24
CA ASP A 153 -7.29 -4.86 21.90
C ASP A 153 -6.53 -5.96 21.14
N ARG A 154 -5.86 -5.60 20.05
CA ARG A 154 -5.08 -6.55 19.24
C ARG A 154 -4.00 -7.23 20.06
N LEU A 155 -3.31 -6.49 20.92
CA LEU A 155 -2.26 -7.03 21.79
C LEU A 155 -2.82 -8.10 22.75
N HIS A 156 -3.94 -7.81 23.40
CA HIS A 156 -4.58 -8.78 24.28
C HIS A 156 -5.11 -10.02 23.50
N ASN A 157 -5.72 -9.79 22.33
CA ASN A 157 -6.16 -10.86 21.45
C ASN A 157 -4.99 -11.77 21.01
N MET A 158 -3.80 -11.21 20.76
CA MET A 158 -2.62 -11.98 20.43
C MET A 158 -2.07 -12.78 21.63
N ARG A 159 -2.16 -12.24 22.85
CA ARG A 159 -1.75 -12.94 24.09
C ARG A 159 -2.62 -14.15 24.40
N THR A 160 -3.88 -14.14 23.96
CA THR A 160 -4.87 -15.21 24.20
C THR A 160 -5.19 -16.04 22.95
N LEU A 161 -4.39 -15.90 21.89
CA LEU A 161 -4.67 -16.46 20.56
C LEU A 161 -4.64 -17.99 20.53
N GLU A 162 -3.92 -18.63 21.46
CA GLU A 162 -3.77 -20.07 21.57
C GLU A 162 -5.10 -20.84 21.76
N HIS A 163 -6.14 -20.18 22.26
CA HIS A 163 -7.45 -20.78 22.48
C HIS A 163 -8.33 -20.84 21.22
N LEU A 164 -7.88 -20.31 20.09
CA LEU A 164 -8.60 -20.31 18.82
C LEU A 164 -8.16 -21.48 17.92
N GLN A 165 -8.97 -21.80 16.91
CA GLN A 165 -8.61 -22.78 15.87
C GLN A 165 -7.36 -22.34 15.08
N PRO A 166 -6.47 -23.29 14.69
CA PRO A 166 -5.18 -22.97 14.04
C PRO A 166 -5.29 -22.09 12.80
N GLU A 167 -6.29 -22.31 11.95
CA GLU A 167 -6.51 -21.46 10.75
C GLU A 167 -6.84 -20.01 11.12
N ARG A 168 -7.63 -19.82 12.18
CA ARG A 168 -8.00 -18.50 12.68
C ARG A 168 -6.81 -17.82 13.36
N GLN A 169 -6.00 -18.60 14.11
CA GLN A 169 -4.75 -18.12 14.70
C GLN A 169 -3.84 -17.54 13.62
N ARG A 170 -3.60 -18.30 12.54
CA ARG A 170 -2.73 -17.88 11.44
C ARG A 170 -3.20 -16.60 10.78
N LYS A 171 -4.50 -16.47 10.45
CA LYS A 171 -5.05 -15.25 9.83
C LYS A 171 -4.91 -14.01 10.72
N ILE A 172 -5.19 -14.15 12.02
CA ILE A 172 -5.07 -13.03 12.96
C ILE A 172 -3.60 -12.64 13.14
N ALA A 173 -2.67 -13.61 13.20
CA ALA A 173 -1.24 -13.36 13.29
C ALA A 173 -0.70 -12.67 12.02
N GLU A 174 -1.14 -13.08 10.83
CA GLU A 174 -0.79 -12.47 9.55
C GLU A 174 -1.27 -11.01 9.48
N GLU A 175 -2.55 -10.75 9.77
CA GLU A 175 -3.09 -9.40 9.84
C GLU A 175 -2.34 -8.53 10.86
N THR A 176 -1.98 -9.10 12.01
CA THR A 176 -1.22 -8.40 13.04
C THR A 176 0.14 -7.96 12.55
N LEU A 177 0.88 -8.85 11.88
CA LEU A 177 2.21 -8.53 11.33
C LEU A 177 2.15 -7.61 10.12
N GLU A 178 1.10 -7.69 9.29
CA GLU A 178 0.98 -6.90 8.07
C GLU A 178 0.40 -5.50 8.28
N ILE A 179 -0.42 -5.31 9.33
CA ILE A 179 -1.16 -4.06 9.53
C ILE A 179 -0.86 -3.44 10.90
N TYR A 180 -1.13 -4.14 12.00
CA TYR A 180 -1.07 -3.53 13.34
C TYR A 180 0.35 -3.28 13.84
N ALA A 181 1.28 -4.20 13.65
CA ALA A 181 2.66 -4.00 14.03
C ALA A 181 3.34 -2.86 13.25
N PRO A 182 3.14 -2.70 11.92
CA PRO A 182 3.57 -1.54 11.16
C PRO A 182 2.95 -0.21 11.63
N ILE A 183 1.65 -0.19 11.96
CA ILE A 183 1.01 1.00 12.52
C ILE A 183 1.67 1.38 13.85
N ALA A 184 1.86 0.42 14.76
CA ALA A 184 2.57 0.65 16.01
C ALA A 184 4.01 1.17 15.79
N HIS A 185 4.69 0.67 14.75
CA HIS A 185 6.01 1.17 14.35
C HIS A 185 5.97 2.63 13.89
N ARG A 186 5.00 3.00 13.05
CA ARG A 186 4.82 4.37 12.56
C ARG A 186 4.50 5.34 13.68
N LEU A 187 3.73 4.89 14.66
CA LEU A 187 3.39 5.67 15.85
C LEU A 187 4.55 5.71 16.89
N GLY A 188 5.70 5.06 16.61
CA GLY A 188 6.85 5.03 17.50
C GLY A 188 6.70 4.11 18.71
N MET A 189 5.65 3.29 18.79
CA MET A 189 5.29 2.43 19.93
C MET A 189 6.14 1.15 19.96
N GLY A 190 7.43 1.28 20.28
CA GLY A 190 8.41 0.20 20.19
C GLY A 190 8.10 -1.02 21.05
N LYS A 191 7.54 -0.82 22.26
CA LYS A 191 7.15 -1.89 23.18
C LYS A 191 6.02 -2.76 22.59
N ILE A 192 4.93 -2.13 22.16
CA ILE A 192 3.75 -2.82 21.59
C ILE A 192 4.09 -3.48 20.25
N ARG A 193 4.76 -2.74 19.36
CA ARG A 193 5.25 -3.30 18.10
C ARG A 193 6.02 -4.59 18.32
N GLY A 194 7.03 -4.55 19.21
CA GLY A 194 7.89 -5.69 19.42
C GLY A 194 7.15 -6.92 19.97
N GLU A 195 6.17 -6.71 20.86
CA GLU A 195 5.35 -7.79 21.38
C GLU A 195 4.40 -8.37 20.34
N LEU A 196 3.75 -7.51 19.54
CA LEU A 196 2.91 -7.95 18.42
C LEU A 196 3.70 -8.73 17.35
N GLU A 197 4.94 -8.29 17.05
CA GLU A 197 5.84 -8.96 16.11
C GLU A 197 6.26 -10.36 16.63
N ASP A 198 6.66 -10.47 17.90
CA ASP A 198 7.12 -11.74 18.48
C ASP A 198 5.94 -12.72 18.62
N LEU A 199 4.76 -12.28 19.08
CA LEU A 199 3.55 -13.10 19.14
C LEU A 199 3.07 -13.52 17.74
N GLY A 200 3.06 -12.61 16.77
CA GLY A 200 2.71 -12.94 15.39
C GLY A 200 3.63 -13.99 14.78
N PHE A 201 4.93 -13.88 15.03
CA PHE A 201 5.93 -14.85 14.59
C PHE A 201 5.69 -16.24 15.21
N ARG A 202 5.39 -16.29 16.51
CA ARG A 202 5.11 -17.55 17.23
C ARG A 202 3.97 -18.35 16.57
N PHE A 203 2.92 -17.69 16.09
CA PHE A 203 1.76 -18.35 15.49
C PHE A 203 1.88 -18.59 13.97
N LEU A 204 2.68 -17.79 13.25
CA LEU A 204 2.89 -17.99 11.82
C LEU A 204 3.94 -19.05 11.49
N ASP A 205 5.03 -19.07 12.24
CA ASP A 205 6.12 -20.02 12.08
C ASP A 205 6.59 -20.53 13.46
N PRO A 206 5.81 -21.44 14.08
CA PRO A 206 6.13 -21.96 15.42
C PRO A 206 7.48 -22.66 15.49
N LEU A 207 7.86 -23.38 14.42
CA LEU A 207 9.14 -24.08 14.36
C LEU A 207 10.31 -23.11 14.29
N GLY A 208 10.22 -22.11 13.42
CA GLY A 208 11.22 -21.06 13.31
C GLY A 208 11.32 -20.23 14.59
N TYR A 209 10.20 -19.95 15.25
CA TYR A 209 10.17 -19.27 16.54
C TYR A 209 10.95 -20.07 17.60
N GLU A 210 10.64 -21.36 17.78
CA GLU A 210 11.29 -22.23 18.76
C GLU A 210 12.80 -22.37 18.50
N GLN A 211 13.20 -22.52 17.24
CA GLN A 211 14.61 -22.60 16.85
C GLN A 211 15.36 -21.31 17.22
N VAL A 212 14.82 -20.16 16.85
CA VAL A 212 15.42 -18.85 17.15
C VAL A 212 15.45 -18.60 18.66
N GLU A 213 14.37 -18.91 19.38
CA GLU A 213 14.27 -18.75 20.82
C GLU A 213 15.31 -19.59 21.57
N LYS A 214 15.43 -20.89 21.23
CA LYS A 214 16.44 -21.80 21.82
C LYS A 214 17.87 -21.29 21.57
N ALA A 215 18.17 -20.90 20.32
CA ALA A 215 19.49 -20.42 19.95
C ALA A 215 19.84 -19.09 20.67
N VAL A 216 18.89 -18.16 20.75
CA VAL A 216 19.07 -16.87 21.45
C VAL A 216 19.25 -17.09 22.95
N ASN A 217 18.46 -18.00 23.58
CA ASN A 217 18.56 -18.30 25.00
C ASN A 217 19.88 -18.99 25.34
N ALA A 218 20.38 -19.92 24.52
CA ALA A 218 21.69 -20.53 24.69
C ALA A 218 22.80 -19.49 24.64
N ARG A 219 22.78 -18.60 23.64
CA ARG A 219 23.80 -17.57 23.48
C ARG A 219 23.72 -16.49 24.56
N ARG A 220 22.53 -16.18 25.06
CA ARG A 220 22.33 -15.28 26.21
C ARG A 220 23.05 -15.83 27.45
N LYS A 221 22.82 -17.10 27.79
CA LYS A 221 23.48 -17.74 28.95
C LYS A 221 25.01 -17.70 28.84
N GLN A 222 25.56 -17.97 27.64
CA GLN A 222 27.00 -17.87 27.37
C GLN A 222 27.54 -16.45 27.50
N GLY A 223 26.73 -15.44 27.13
CA GLY A 223 27.14 -14.03 27.13
C GLY A 223 26.82 -13.27 28.41
N GLU A 224 26.14 -13.84 29.40
CA GLU A 224 25.69 -13.10 30.60
C GLU A 224 26.87 -12.48 31.38
N ALA A 225 27.95 -13.22 31.60
CA ALA A 225 29.15 -12.72 32.29
C ALA A 225 29.82 -11.56 31.50
N PHE A 226 29.89 -11.69 30.18
CA PHE A 226 30.41 -10.65 29.31
C PHE A 226 29.56 -9.38 29.38
N ILE A 227 28.23 -9.50 29.28
CA ILE A 227 27.30 -8.38 29.36
C ILE A 227 27.42 -7.67 30.71
N ALA A 228 27.47 -8.44 31.81
CA ALA A 228 27.64 -7.88 33.17
C ALA A 228 28.97 -7.12 33.30
N LYS A 229 30.08 -7.69 32.80
CA LYS A 229 31.40 -7.00 32.77
C LYS A 229 31.33 -5.69 32.00
N MET A 230 30.72 -5.70 30.79
CA MET A 230 30.59 -4.49 29.98
C MET A 230 29.73 -3.44 30.66
N GLN A 231 28.62 -3.84 31.29
CA GLN A 231 27.74 -2.95 32.04
C GLN A 231 28.47 -2.21 33.18
N VAL A 232 29.23 -2.96 33.95
CA VAL A 232 30.05 -2.37 35.04
C VAL A 232 31.11 -1.45 34.49
N THR A 233 31.88 -1.91 33.46
CA THR A 233 32.95 -1.06 32.88
C THR A 233 32.40 0.24 32.33
N ILE A 234 31.27 0.24 31.62
CA ILE A 234 30.64 1.47 31.13
C ILE A 234 30.19 2.36 32.30
N ALA A 235 29.47 1.75 33.26
CA ALA A 235 28.96 2.52 34.44
C ALA A 235 30.07 3.20 35.23
N ASP A 236 31.19 2.52 35.49
CA ASP A 236 32.32 3.05 36.19
C ASP A 236 32.98 4.22 35.43
N LYS A 237 33.18 4.07 34.11
CA LYS A 237 33.76 5.12 33.31
C LYS A 237 32.86 6.36 33.19
N LEU A 238 31.54 6.17 33.13
CA LEU A 238 30.60 7.28 33.16
C LEU A 238 30.59 7.98 34.51
N LYS A 239 30.71 7.24 35.59
CA LYS A 239 30.83 7.79 36.96
C LYS A 239 32.13 8.59 37.13
N GLU A 240 33.28 8.07 36.64
CA GLU A 240 34.58 8.79 36.65
C GLU A 240 34.48 10.12 35.88
N ALA A 241 33.71 10.14 34.77
CA ALA A 241 33.49 11.34 33.98
C ALA A 241 32.40 12.27 34.52
N GLY A 242 31.78 11.94 35.67
CA GLY A 242 30.72 12.77 36.28
C GLY A 242 29.38 12.71 35.53
N ILE A 243 29.20 11.76 34.58
CA ILE A 243 27.98 11.64 33.79
C ILE A 243 26.99 10.70 34.48
N GLN A 244 25.80 11.23 34.79
CA GLN A 244 24.71 10.43 35.35
C GLN A 244 23.95 9.72 34.24
N ALA A 245 24.13 8.42 34.16
CA ALA A 245 23.44 7.58 33.15
C ALA A 245 23.03 6.23 33.73
N ARG A 246 21.97 5.66 33.16
CA ARG A 246 21.52 4.29 33.43
C ARG A 246 21.98 3.38 32.30
N VAL A 247 22.66 2.31 32.65
CA VAL A 247 23.17 1.34 31.68
C VAL A 247 22.34 0.07 31.76
N GLU A 248 21.70 -0.30 30.67
CA GLU A 248 20.82 -1.46 30.58
C GLU A 248 21.29 -2.41 29.47
N SER A 249 21.15 -3.71 29.70
CA SER A 249 21.28 -4.69 28.63
C SER A 249 20.00 -4.78 27.80
N ARG A 250 20.14 -4.96 26.51
CA ARG A 250 19.03 -5.15 25.58
C ARG A 250 19.22 -6.40 24.75
N ILE A 251 18.21 -7.25 24.74
CA ILE A 251 18.13 -8.40 23.83
C ILE A 251 17.28 -7.99 22.63
N LYS A 252 17.76 -8.29 21.44
CA LYS A 252 17.02 -8.05 20.21
C LYS A 252 15.79 -8.95 20.13
N ARG A 253 14.68 -8.41 19.63
CA ARG A 253 13.42 -9.13 19.45
C ARG A 253 13.59 -10.33 18.52
N LEU A 254 12.93 -11.46 18.84
CA LEU A 254 13.06 -12.74 18.12
C LEU A 254 12.67 -12.60 16.64
N TYR A 255 11.55 -11.90 16.36
CA TYR A 255 11.13 -11.64 14.99
C TYR A 255 12.13 -10.80 14.20
N SER A 256 12.75 -9.80 14.83
CA SER A 256 13.80 -8.99 14.19
C SER A 256 15.05 -9.81 13.87
N ILE A 257 15.39 -10.78 14.71
CA ILE A 257 16.49 -11.72 14.47
C ILE A 257 16.11 -12.63 13.29
N HIS A 258 14.94 -13.26 13.34
CA HIS A 258 14.44 -14.14 12.27
C HIS A 258 14.46 -13.44 10.89
N LYS A 259 13.93 -12.23 10.78
CA LYS A 259 14.01 -11.43 9.55
C LYS A 259 15.46 -11.19 9.08
N LYS A 260 16.37 -10.95 10.02
CA LYS A 260 17.78 -10.76 9.69
C LYS A 260 18.42 -12.02 9.14
N LEU A 261 18.16 -13.19 9.77
CA LEU A 261 18.63 -14.49 9.33
C LEU A 261 18.14 -14.81 7.92
N GLN A 262 16.85 -14.65 7.66
CA GLN A 262 16.27 -14.87 6.33
C GLN A 262 16.84 -13.92 5.26
N ARG A 263 16.99 -12.63 5.59
CA ARG A 263 17.46 -11.62 4.62
C ARG A 263 18.92 -11.77 4.26
N GLN A 264 19.76 -12.16 5.23
CA GLN A 264 21.22 -12.25 5.05
C GLN A 264 21.69 -13.68 4.78
N HIS A 265 20.78 -14.67 4.83
CA HIS A 265 21.08 -16.10 4.69
C HIS A 265 22.20 -16.56 5.65
N ILE A 266 22.16 -16.08 6.91
CA ILE A 266 23.15 -16.38 7.96
C ILE A 266 22.51 -17.20 9.09
N SER A 267 23.35 -17.92 9.86
CA SER A 267 22.94 -18.60 11.09
C SER A 267 22.89 -17.64 12.29
N VAL A 268 22.23 -18.06 13.38
CA VAL A 268 22.17 -17.25 14.62
C VAL A 268 23.57 -16.97 15.18
N ASP A 269 24.52 -17.88 14.97
CA ASP A 269 25.91 -17.73 15.44
C ASP A 269 26.66 -16.59 14.75
N GLN A 270 26.23 -16.21 13.55
CA GLN A 270 26.80 -15.11 12.78
C GLN A 270 26.14 -13.74 13.09
N VAL A 271 25.15 -13.71 13.99
CA VAL A 271 24.50 -12.47 14.40
C VAL A 271 25.26 -11.84 15.55
N TYR A 272 26.06 -10.84 15.28
CA TYR A 272 26.90 -10.15 16.28
C TYR A 272 26.14 -9.19 17.19
N ASP A 273 24.91 -8.76 16.82
CA ASP A 273 24.10 -7.76 17.51
C ASP A 273 22.90 -8.36 18.25
N LEU A 274 23.03 -9.59 18.74
CA LEU A 274 22.01 -10.26 19.56
C LEU A 274 21.78 -9.57 20.90
N CYS A 275 22.89 -9.19 21.55
CA CYS A 275 22.90 -8.44 22.79
C CYS A 275 23.51 -7.07 22.52
N ALA A 276 22.87 -6.05 22.99
CA ALA A 276 23.32 -4.68 22.91
C ALA A 276 23.25 -4.01 24.29
N MET A 277 24.00 -2.94 24.49
CA MET A 277 23.82 -2.07 25.66
C MET A 277 23.03 -0.84 25.28
N ARG A 278 22.30 -0.36 26.25
CA ARG A 278 21.60 0.91 26.17
C ARG A 278 22.07 1.81 27.30
N VAL A 279 22.58 2.98 26.93
CA VAL A 279 22.97 4.01 27.88
C VAL A 279 21.93 5.13 27.80
N ILE A 280 21.29 5.40 28.93
CA ILE A 280 20.24 6.42 29.04
C ILE A 280 20.78 7.56 29.89
N THR A 281 20.90 8.73 29.26
CA THR A 281 21.48 9.96 29.87
C THR A 281 20.40 10.98 30.20
N ARG A 282 20.77 12.05 30.90
CA ARG A 282 19.86 13.14 31.22
C ARG A 282 19.81 14.22 30.15
N SER A 283 20.90 14.47 29.45
CA SER A 283 21.01 15.56 28.47
C SER A 283 21.53 15.08 27.12
N LEU A 284 21.27 15.89 26.11
CA LEU A 284 21.78 15.67 24.74
C LEU A 284 23.31 15.74 24.71
N GLN A 285 23.90 16.66 25.45
CA GLN A 285 25.35 16.82 25.56
C GLN A 285 26.00 15.57 26.15
N ASP A 286 25.39 14.97 27.17
CA ASP A 286 25.86 13.71 27.75
C ASP A 286 25.83 12.57 26.75
N CYS A 287 24.85 12.52 25.83
CA CYS A 287 24.81 11.48 24.79
C CYS A 287 26.08 11.49 23.93
N TYR A 288 26.51 12.64 23.46
CA TYR A 288 27.73 12.77 22.66
C TYR A 288 29.01 12.58 23.48
N ALA A 289 29.02 13.01 24.74
CA ALA A 289 30.13 12.76 25.66
C ALA A 289 30.32 11.27 25.93
N VAL A 290 29.22 10.53 26.15
CA VAL A 290 29.23 9.07 26.31
C VAL A 290 29.76 8.38 25.05
N LEU A 291 29.39 8.86 23.86
CA LEU A 291 29.93 8.31 22.60
C LEU A 291 31.45 8.43 22.54
N GLY A 292 31.99 9.59 22.92
CA GLY A 292 33.44 9.83 23.01
C GLY A 292 34.13 8.90 24.01
N ILE A 293 33.57 8.70 25.20
CA ILE A 293 34.10 7.81 26.24
C ILE A 293 34.13 6.37 25.72
N ILE A 294 33.04 5.90 25.08
CA ILE A 294 32.94 4.53 24.52
C ILE A 294 33.99 4.32 23.43
N HIS A 295 34.20 5.30 22.57
CA HIS A 295 35.21 5.19 21.48
C HIS A 295 36.65 5.28 22.01
N ASN A 296 36.87 5.87 23.17
CA ASN A 296 38.16 5.81 23.85
C ASN A 296 38.43 4.46 24.52
N LEU A 297 37.36 3.80 25.01
CA LEU A 297 37.48 2.46 25.61
C LEU A 297 37.71 1.38 24.56
N TRP A 298 36.96 1.45 23.45
CA TRP A 298 36.98 0.44 22.40
C TRP A 298 36.96 1.05 21.01
N ARG A 299 37.61 0.39 20.06
CA ARG A 299 37.65 0.86 18.68
C ARG A 299 36.30 0.72 17.98
N PRO A 300 35.74 1.80 17.40
CA PRO A 300 34.51 1.72 16.65
C PRO A 300 34.68 0.97 15.34
N VAL A 301 33.67 0.20 14.93
CA VAL A 301 33.62 -0.45 13.62
C VAL A 301 33.30 0.60 12.55
N PRO A 302 34.17 0.79 11.52
CA PRO A 302 33.93 1.80 10.50
C PRO A 302 32.59 1.62 9.79
N GLY A 303 31.87 2.73 9.55
CA GLY A 303 30.55 2.72 8.89
C GLY A 303 29.40 2.17 9.74
N ARG A 304 29.63 1.84 11.02
CA ARG A 304 28.61 1.34 11.94
C ARG A 304 28.11 2.37 12.95
N ILE A 305 28.54 3.61 12.82
CA ILE A 305 28.02 4.73 13.63
C ILE A 305 26.80 5.29 12.91
N LYS A 306 25.70 5.47 13.66
CA LYS A 306 24.46 6.07 13.15
C LYS A 306 23.97 7.11 14.15
N ASP A 307 23.84 8.33 13.68
CA ASP A 307 23.33 9.43 14.48
C ASP A 307 21.86 9.70 14.11
N PHE A 308 20.95 9.05 14.85
CA PHE A 308 19.52 9.29 14.74
C PHE A 308 19.03 10.42 15.67
N ILE A 309 19.95 11.11 16.38
CA ILE A 309 19.62 12.32 17.12
C ILE A 309 19.64 13.51 16.18
N ALA A 310 20.73 13.67 15.41
CA ALA A 310 20.85 14.71 14.40
C ALA A 310 19.91 14.47 13.21
N MET A 311 19.66 13.19 12.86
CA MET A 311 18.76 12.79 11.77
C MET A 311 17.72 11.78 12.28
N PRO A 312 16.63 12.25 12.92
CA PRO A 312 15.59 11.38 13.46
C PRO A 312 14.93 10.55 12.36
N ARG A 313 14.52 9.34 12.71
CA ARG A 313 13.72 8.52 11.80
C ARG A 313 12.32 9.11 11.59
N PRO A 314 11.59 8.77 10.53
CA PRO A 314 10.23 9.27 10.28
C PRO A 314 9.23 8.98 11.41
N ASN A 315 9.47 7.93 12.19
CA ASN A 315 8.71 7.62 13.41
C ASN A 315 9.23 8.36 14.64
N PHE A 316 10.08 9.40 14.46
CA PHE A 316 10.70 10.23 15.48
C PHE A 316 11.61 9.47 16.47
N TYR A 317 12.06 8.29 16.09
CA TYR A 317 13.07 7.59 16.87
C TYR A 317 14.40 8.32 16.84
N GLN A 318 14.95 8.59 18.02
CA GLN A 318 16.23 9.26 18.24
C GLN A 318 17.12 8.39 19.12
N SER A 319 18.36 8.19 18.73
CA SER A 319 19.42 7.50 19.49
C SER A 319 20.73 7.59 18.70
N LEU A 320 21.86 7.64 19.39
CA LEU A 320 23.15 7.30 18.77
C LEU A 320 23.31 5.79 18.80
N HIS A 321 23.74 5.20 17.71
CA HIS A 321 24.11 3.80 17.62
C HIS A 321 25.56 3.71 17.22
N THR A 322 26.34 2.93 17.95
CA THR A 322 27.71 2.59 17.59
C THR A 322 27.97 1.12 17.81
N SER A 323 28.78 0.51 16.96
CA SER A 323 29.33 -0.83 17.18
C SER A 323 30.81 -0.70 17.45
N VAL A 324 31.29 -1.33 18.52
CA VAL A 324 32.68 -1.33 18.94
C VAL A 324 33.24 -2.75 18.97
N ILE A 325 34.55 -2.91 18.89
CA ILE A 325 35.26 -4.18 19.03
C ILE A 325 35.89 -4.17 20.41
N THR A 326 35.51 -5.14 21.24
CA THR A 326 36.11 -5.31 22.59
C THR A 326 37.51 -5.93 22.50
N GLU A 327 38.22 -5.97 23.63
CA GLU A 327 39.54 -6.56 23.72
C GLU A 327 39.60 -8.02 23.26
N ASP A 328 38.50 -8.76 23.47
CA ASP A 328 38.33 -10.15 23.06
C ASP A 328 37.99 -10.29 21.55
N GLY A 329 38.02 -9.21 20.80
CA GLY A 329 37.66 -9.18 19.36
C GLY A 329 36.16 -9.30 19.08
N THR A 330 35.30 -9.29 20.09
CA THR A 330 33.84 -9.44 19.93
C THR A 330 33.21 -8.10 19.56
N PRO A 331 32.49 -8.01 18.43
CA PRO A 331 31.76 -6.80 18.05
C PRO A 331 30.49 -6.67 18.94
N PHE A 332 30.23 -5.43 19.38
CA PHE A 332 29.20 -5.14 20.36
C PHE A 332 28.50 -3.81 20.05
N GLU A 333 27.16 -3.80 20.03
CA GLU A 333 26.36 -2.60 19.72
C GLU A 333 25.99 -1.85 21.02
N ILE A 334 26.16 -0.53 21.00
CA ILE A 334 25.77 0.37 22.07
C ILE A 334 24.82 1.43 21.52
N GLN A 335 23.69 1.62 22.21
CA GLN A 335 22.66 2.61 21.92
C GLN A 335 22.68 3.67 23.01
N ILE A 336 22.79 4.95 22.64
CA ILE A 336 22.87 6.06 23.59
C ILE A 336 21.73 7.02 23.29
N ARG A 337 20.96 7.39 24.31
CA ARG A 337 19.82 8.30 24.18
C ARG A 337 19.45 8.93 25.52
N THR A 338 18.72 10.03 25.49
CA THR A 338 18.21 10.66 26.74
C THR A 338 16.99 9.88 27.26
N GLU A 339 16.61 10.16 28.53
CA GLU A 339 15.40 9.58 29.14
C GLU A 339 14.14 9.91 28.33
N GLU A 340 14.05 11.13 27.80
CA GLU A 340 12.94 11.56 26.97
C GLU A 340 12.89 10.78 25.65
N MET A 341 14.03 10.66 24.95
CA MET A 341 14.15 9.84 23.74
C MET A 341 13.83 8.37 24.01
N HIS A 342 14.16 7.88 25.23
CA HIS A 342 13.84 6.52 25.64
C HIS A 342 12.32 6.30 25.74
N LYS A 343 11.62 7.21 26.45
CA LYS A 343 10.15 7.15 26.52
C LYS A 343 9.52 7.21 25.15
N MET A 344 10.00 8.13 24.30
CA MET A 344 9.51 8.25 22.92
C MET A 344 9.72 7.00 22.08
N ALA A 345 10.82 6.29 22.23
CA ALA A 345 11.13 5.09 21.50
C ALA A 345 10.32 3.86 21.97
N GLU A 346 9.89 3.83 23.24
CA GLU A 346 9.13 2.72 23.82
C GLU A 346 7.60 2.95 23.76
N GLU A 347 7.14 4.17 24.13
CA GLU A 347 5.73 4.53 24.25
C GLU A 347 5.18 5.25 22.99
N GLY A 348 6.07 5.85 22.19
CA GLY A 348 5.69 6.57 20.96
C GLY A 348 4.78 7.76 21.22
N ILE A 349 3.74 7.89 20.39
CA ILE A 349 2.79 9.01 20.49
C ILE A 349 2.06 9.04 21.84
N ALA A 350 1.93 7.91 22.53
CA ALA A 350 1.31 7.85 23.86
C ALA A 350 2.11 8.61 24.93
N ALA A 351 3.44 8.75 24.75
CA ALA A 351 4.31 9.49 25.70
C ALA A 351 3.94 10.97 25.82
N HIS A 352 3.42 11.60 24.77
CA HIS A 352 3.03 13.01 24.73
C HIS A 352 1.59 13.28 25.12
N TRP A 353 0.76 12.24 25.23
CA TRP A 353 -0.67 12.40 25.56
C TRP A 353 -0.94 13.03 26.93
N LYS A 354 0.07 13.02 27.82
CA LYS A 354 -0.02 13.61 29.17
C LYS A 354 -0.21 15.14 29.19
N TYR A 355 0.08 15.85 28.09
CA TYR A 355 0.17 17.30 28.05
C TYR A 355 -0.95 17.99 27.25
N LYS A 356 -2.04 17.29 26.94
CA LYS A 356 -3.10 17.85 26.07
C LYS A 356 -4.17 18.67 26.80
N ASP A 357 -3.73 19.67 27.60
CA ASP A 357 -4.54 20.85 27.89
C ASP A 357 -4.09 22.08 27.04
N GLY A 358 -3.30 21.88 25.99
CA GLY A 358 -2.77 22.90 25.10
C GLY A 358 -2.86 22.54 23.59
N PRO A 359 -2.52 23.50 22.69
CA PRO A 359 -2.53 23.25 21.24
C PRO A 359 -1.57 22.12 20.86
N VAL A 360 -1.98 21.30 19.88
CA VAL A 360 -1.19 20.18 19.34
C VAL A 360 0.19 20.69 18.93
N SER A 361 1.26 20.05 19.42
CA SER A 361 2.62 20.47 19.05
C SER A 361 2.86 20.26 17.55
N ALA A 362 3.71 21.10 16.94
CA ALA A 362 4.09 20.95 15.53
C ALA A 362 4.67 19.56 15.21
N GLN A 363 5.28 18.89 16.20
CA GLN A 363 5.78 17.52 16.06
C GLN A 363 4.67 16.48 16.03
N ASP A 364 3.61 16.66 16.83
CA ASP A 364 2.45 15.76 16.82
C ASP A 364 1.63 15.94 15.53
N GLU A 365 1.55 17.18 15.01
CA GLU A 365 0.97 17.44 13.69
C GLU A 365 1.73 16.70 12.57
N GLN A 366 3.06 16.67 12.61
CA GLN A 366 3.85 15.92 11.63
C GLN A 366 3.64 14.41 11.75
N ARG A 367 3.45 13.87 12.96
CA ARG A 367 3.13 12.45 13.19
C ARG A 367 1.76 12.07 12.61
N LEU A 368 0.79 12.96 12.74
CA LEU A 368 -0.56 12.79 12.23
C LEU A 368 -0.68 13.13 10.73
N ALA A 369 0.25 13.92 10.19
CA ALA A 369 0.27 14.29 8.77
C ALA A 369 0.29 13.05 7.84
N TRP A 370 1.02 11.99 8.25
CA TRP A 370 1.01 10.72 7.55
C TRP A 370 -0.40 10.09 7.53
N LEU A 371 -1.11 10.06 8.65
CA LEU A 371 -2.47 9.52 8.74
C LEU A 371 -3.44 10.33 7.85
N ARG A 372 -3.34 11.66 7.89
CA ARG A 372 -4.14 12.54 7.03
C ARG A 372 -3.87 12.27 5.55
N GLN A 373 -2.60 12.07 5.17
CA GLN A 373 -2.25 11.70 3.80
C GLN A 373 -2.88 10.37 3.38
N VAL A 374 -2.84 9.34 4.23
CA VAL A 374 -3.48 8.04 3.95
C VAL A 374 -4.98 8.22 3.74
N VAL A 375 -5.62 9.06 4.54
CA VAL A 375 -7.07 9.34 4.44
C VAL A 375 -7.42 10.19 3.21
N GLU A 376 -6.62 11.19 2.87
CA GLU A 376 -6.81 11.97 1.64
C GLU A 376 -6.76 11.08 0.39
N TRP A 377 -5.87 10.09 0.38
CA TRP A 377 -5.76 9.15 -0.75
C TRP A 377 -6.96 8.22 -0.87
N GLN A 378 -7.64 7.92 0.26
CA GLN A 378 -8.83 7.07 0.27
C GLN A 378 -10.00 7.67 -0.52
N ARG A 379 -10.11 9.00 -0.58
CA ARG A 379 -11.17 9.67 -1.34
C ARG A 379 -11.09 9.36 -2.84
N ASP A 380 -9.89 9.03 -3.34
CA ASP A 380 -9.63 8.78 -4.75
C ASP A 380 -9.63 7.28 -5.12
N VAL A 381 -9.59 6.36 -4.12
CA VAL A 381 -9.53 4.91 -4.33
C VAL A 381 -10.89 4.29 -4.03
N SER A 382 -11.58 3.81 -5.09
CA SER A 382 -12.90 3.19 -4.97
C SER A 382 -12.83 1.66 -4.73
N ASP A 383 -11.69 1.02 -5.07
CA ASP A 383 -11.51 -0.43 -4.94
C ASP A 383 -10.90 -0.79 -3.58
N PRO A 384 -11.61 -1.59 -2.74
CA PRO A 384 -11.12 -2.02 -1.44
C PRO A 384 -9.80 -2.81 -1.49
N ASN A 385 -9.58 -3.62 -2.52
CA ASN A 385 -8.36 -4.41 -2.67
C ASN A 385 -7.16 -3.54 -3.06
N GLU A 386 -7.36 -2.53 -3.91
CA GLU A 386 -6.34 -1.54 -4.25
C GLU A 386 -5.96 -0.73 -2.99
N PHE A 387 -6.95 -0.39 -2.15
CA PHE A 387 -6.71 0.27 -0.86
C PHE A 387 -5.82 -0.56 0.06
N LEU A 388 -6.17 -1.84 0.31
CA LEU A 388 -5.39 -2.73 1.18
C LEU A 388 -3.95 -2.93 0.67
N SER A 389 -3.78 -3.16 -0.63
CA SER A 389 -2.45 -3.36 -1.23
C SER A 389 -1.58 -2.11 -1.14
N THR A 390 -2.15 -0.94 -1.36
CA THR A 390 -1.47 0.36 -1.25
C THR A 390 -1.09 0.65 0.20
N LEU A 391 -2.01 0.41 1.14
CA LEU A 391 -1.77 0.60 2.56
C LEU A 391 -0.64 -0.30 3.07
N LYS A 392 -0.61 -1.58 2.69
CA LYS A 392 0.46 -2.51 3.07
C LYS A 392 1.83 -2.01 2.59
N VAL A 393 1.92 -1.49 1.37
CA VAL A 393 3.17 -0.91 0.83
C VAL A 393 3.60 0.32 1.64
N ASP A 394 2.67 1.19 2.01
CA ASP A 394 2.98 2.41 2.77
C ASP A 394 3.32 2.14 4.23
N LEU A 395 2.80 1.07 4.81
CA LEU A 395 3.10 0.69 6.19
C LEU A 395 4.51 0.12 6.38
N TYR A 396 5.13 -0.44 5.32
CA TYR A 396 6.45 -1.10 5.36
C TYR A 396 7.51 -0.43 4.48
N PRO A 397 7.90 0.82 4.63
CA PRO A 397 9.03 1.33 3.87
C PRO A 397 10.35 0.94 4.55
N GLU A 398 11.16 0.13 3.86
CA GLU A 398 12.59 0.33 3.99
C GLU A 398 12.86 1.69 3.32
N GLU A 399 13.39 2.65 4.08
CA GLU A 399 13.51 4.04 3.67
C GLU A 399 14.92 4.36 3.18
N VAL A 400 15.00 5.22 2.17
CA VAL A 400 16.23 5.87 1.74
C VAL A 400 16.16 7.36 2.04
N TYR A 401 17.24 7.89 2.57
CA TYR A 401 17.38 9.30 2.96
C TYR A 401 18.18 10.02 1.87
N THR A 402 17.51 10.85 1.10
CA THR A 402 18.10 11.63 0.02
C THR A 402 18.09 13.11 0.36
N PHE A 403 18.85 13.91 -0.34
CA PHE A 403 18.99 15.33 -0.06
C PHE A 403 18.65 16.18 -1.29
N THR A 404 18.01 17.31 -1.07
CA THR A 404 17.96 18.35 -2.08
C THR A 404 19.32 19.06 -2.17
N PRO A 405 19.64 19.77 -3.26
CA PRO A 405 20.86 20.57 -3.36
C PRO A 405 21.01 21.63 -2.25
N LYS A 406 19.91 22.03 -1.63
CA LYS A 406 19.87 22.95 -0.47
C LYS A 406 20.03 22.23 0.88
N GLY A 407 20.34 20.93 0.89
CA GLY A 407 20.56 20.16 2.11
C GLY A 407 19.29 19.68 2.83
N LYS A 408 18.08 19.94 2.28
CA LYS A 408 16.83 19.43 2.87
C LYS A 408 16.74 17.91 2.68
N VAL A 409 16.51 17.18 3.77
CA VAL A 409 16.31 15.73 3.75
C VAL A 409 14.95 15.38 3.12
N VAL A 410 14.96 14.40 2.22
CA VAL A 410 13.77 13.83 1.60
C VAL A 410 13.80 12.31 1.85
N VAL A 411 12.81 11.81 2.58
CA VAL A 411 12.68 10.39 2.89
C VAL A 411 11.78 9.73 1.85
N LEU A 412 12.27 8.64 1.25
CA LEU A 412 11.60 7.91 0.19
C LEU A 412 11.60 6.41 0.51
N PRO A 413 10.65 5.62 -0.03
CA PRO A 413 10.73 4.18 0.09
C PRO A 413 11.97 3.62 -0.63
N ARG A 414 12.42 2.45 -0.21
CA ARG A 414 13.52 1.74 -0.89
C ARG A 414 13.22 1.53 -2.37
N ASP A 415 14.24 1.56 -3.19
CA ASP A 415 14.15 1.48 -4.66
C ASP A 415 13.35 2.63 -5.30
N ALA A 416 13.09 3.71 -4.56
CA ALA A 416 12.48 4.91 -5.12
C ALA A 416 13.33 5.50 -6.24
N THR A 417 12.66 6.18 -7.16
CA THR A 417 13.27 6.77 -8.35
C THR A 417 13.30 8.31 -8.28
N PRO A 418 14.03 9.00 -9.15
CA PRO A 418 13.98 10.44 -9.26
C PRO A 418 12.56 11.01 -9.46
N VAL A 419 11.64 10.24 -10.07
CA VAL A 419 10.24 10.62 -10.20
C VAL A 419 9.56 10.65 -8.82
N ASP A 420 9.83 9.65 -7.97
CA ASP A 420 9.32 9.65 -6.59
C ASP A 420 9.85 10.87 -5.82
N PHE A 421 11.12 11.19 -5.98
CA PHE A 421 11.74 12.37 -5.37
C PHE A 421 11.06 13.65 -5.84
N ALA A 422 10.82 13.81 -7.16
CA ALA A 422 10.19 14.99 -7.73
C ALA A 422 8.79 15.23 -7.14
N TYR A 423 7.96 14.17 -7.05
CA TYR A 423 6.62 14.26 -6.44
C TYR A 423 6.66 14.47 -4.92
N SER A 424 7.71 14.05 -4.25
CA SER A 424 7.86 14.29 -2.81
C SER A 424 8.20 15.75 -2.51
N VAL A 425 8.91 16.43 -3.41
CA VAL A 425 9.21 17.87 -3.29
C VAL A 425 7.96 18.70 -3.56
N HIS A 426 7.35 18.56 -4.73
CA HIS A 426 6.10 19.24 -5.11
C HIS A 426 5.41 18.53 -6.27
N THR A 427 4.08 18.57 -6.31
CA THR A 427 3.29 17.92 -7.38
C THR A 427 3.66 18.47 -8.77
N GLU A 428 3.81 19.80 -8.93
CA GLU A 428 4.20 20.42 -10.19
C GLU A 428 5.61 20.05 -10.64
N VAL A 429 6.57 19.93 -9.70
CA VAL A 429 7.92 19.44 -9.99
C VAL A 429 7.85 18.00 -10.52
N GLY A 430 6.97 17.17 -9.92
CA GLY A 430 6.69 15.83 -10.41
C GLY A 430 6.11 15.83 -11.82
N HIS A 431 5.09 16.66 -12.09
CA HIS A 431 4.44 16.71 -13.40
C HIS A 431 5.38 17.19 -14.51
N THR A 432 6.23 18.17 -14.21
CA THR A 432 7.14 18.78 -15.18
C THR A 432 8.53 18.13 -15.23
N CYS A 433 8.76 17.02 -14.53
CA CYS A 433 10.05 16.32 -14.47
C CYS A 433 10.42 15.73 -15.84
N VAL A 434 11.60 16.10 -16.36
CA VAL A 434 12.16 15.58 -17.62
C VAL A 434 13.45 14.80 -17.42
N GLY A 435 14.13 14.98 -16.27
CA GLY A 435 15.39 14.33 -15.94
C GLY A 435 15.81 14.59 -14.52
N ALA A 436 16.92 13.98 -14.11
CA ALA A 436 17.50 14.18 -12.80
C ALA A 436 19.03 14.08 -12.83
N LYS A 437 19.67 14.80 -11.90
CA LYS A 437 21.07 14.58 -11.55
C LYS A 437 21.15 13.99 -10.15
N VAL A 438 21.98 12.98 -9.97
CA VAL A 438 22.30 12.39 -8.67
C VAL A 438 23.78 12.58 -8.43
N ASN A 439 24.14 13.22 -7.32
CA ASN A 439 25.52 13.57 -6.98
C ASN A 439 26.24 14.31 -8.12
N GLY A 440 25.52 15.24 -8.79
CA GLY A 440 26.02 16.03 -9.91
C GLY A 440 26.03 15.33 -11.27
N ARG A 441 25.72 14.03 -11.37
CA ARG A 441 25.70 13.25 -12.61
C ARG A 441 24.28 13.04 -13.13
N MET A 442 24.08 13.19 -14.43
CA MET A 442 22.81 12.87 -15.09
C MET A 442 22.49 11.38 -14.94
N VAL A 443 21.28 11.06 -14.53
CA VAL A 443 20.80 9.67 -14.38
C VAL A 443 19.46 9.51 -15.10
N PRO A 444 19.14 8.29 -15.58
CA PRO A 444 17.82 8.01 -16.13
C PRO A 444 16.74 8.03 -15.03
N LEU A 445 15.50 8.37 -15.37
CA LEU A 445 14.37 8.43 -14.41
C LEU A 445 14.08 7.10 -13.70
N ARG A 446 14.55 5.95 -14.24
CA ARG A 446 14.47 4.62 -13.60
C ARG A 446 15.60 4.32 -12.61
N HIS A 447 16.53 5.24 -12.40
CA HIS A 447 17.62 5.08 -11.45
C HIS A 447 17.09 4.87 -10.04
N LYS A 448 17.65 3.91 -9.30
CA LYS A 448 17.29 3.67 -7.90
C LYS A 448 18.12 4.56 -7.00
N LEU A 449 17.43 5.34 -6.16
CA LEU A 449 18.08 6.25 -5.21
C LEU A 449 18.58 5.50 -3.99
N HIS A 450 19.70 5.96 -3.43
CA HIS A 450 20.34 5.41 -2.24
C HIS A 450 20.43 6.48 -1.14
N SER A 451 20.58 6.03 0.11
CA SER A 451 20.79 6.97 1.22
C SER A 451 22.11 7.72 1.05
N GLY A 452 22.06 9.04 1.20
CA GLY A 452 23.18 9.94 0.99
C GLY A 452 23.16 10.65 -0.37
N ASP A 453 22.30 10.23 -1.32
CA ASP A 453 22.23 10.85 -2.64
C ASP A 453 21.70 12.28 -2.57
N ILE A 454 22.40 13.20 -3.24
CA ILE A 454 21.96 14.57 -3.50
C ILE A 454 21.26 14.57 -4.86
N VAL A 455 19.95 14.87 -4.88
CA VAL A 455 19.11 14.76 -6.07
C VAL A 455 18.64 16.12 -6.53
N GLU A 456 18.95 16.46 -7.77
CA GLU A 456 18.48 17.66 -8.47
C GLU A 456 17.52 17.24 -9.60
N ILE A 457 16.27 17.77 -9.58
CA ILE A 457 15.28 17.48 -10.61
C ILE A 457 15.31 18.53 -11.69
N LEU A 458 15.35 18.09 -12.94
CA LEU A 458 15.25 18.95 -14.11
C LEU A 458 13.79 18.99 -14.56
N THR A 459 13.25 20.19 -14.67
CA THR A 459 11.85 20.44 -15.05
C THR A 459 11.79 21.18 -16.37
N GLN A 460 10.73 20.90 -17.15
CA GLN A 460 10.42 21.61 -18.38
C GLN A 460 8.94 22.06 -18.35
N PRO A 461 8.64 23.36 -18.48
CA PRO A 461 7.27 23.83 -18.57
C PRO A 461 6.51 23.14 -19.69
N GLY A 462 5.27 22.72 -19.41
CA GLY A 462 4.41 22.02 -20.38
C GLY A 462 4.67 20.52 -20.52
N HIS A 463 5.71 19.96 -19.89
CA HIS A 463 5.90 18.51 -19.80
C HIS A 463 4.78 17.87 -18.97
N LYS A 464 4.43 16.62 -19.28
CA LYS A 464 3.28 15.92 -18.71
C LYS A 464 3.69 14.51 -18.25
N PRO A 465 3.08 13.99 -17.16
CA PRO A 465 3.35 12.64 -16.69
C PRO A 465 3.04 11.58 -17.74
N SER A 466 3.95 10.64 -17.91
CA SER A 466 3.76 9.47 -18.77
C SER A 466 3.11 8.32 -17.99
N ARG A 467 2.29 7.51 -18.65
CA ARG A 467 1.72 6.28 -18.08
C ARG A 467 2.79 5.27 -17.68
N ASP A 468 3.91 5.24 -18.38
CA ASP A 468 5.04 4.36 -18.08
C ASP A 468 5.68 4.63 -16.72
N TRP A 469 5.52 5.87 -16.21
CA TRP A 469 6.01 6.22 -14.87
C TRP A 469 5.34 5.42 -13.75
N LEU A 470 4.11 4.93 -13.96
CA LEU A 470 3.43 4.06 -13.00
C LEU A 470 4.20 2.76 -12.72
N GLY A 471 5.00 2.29 -13.69
CA GLY A 471 5.89 1.15 -13.52
C GLY A 471 7.22 1.49 -12.83
N LEU A 472 7.64 2.76 -12.87
CA LEU A 472 8.91 3.23 -12.32
C LEU A 472 8.79 3.59 -10.84
N VAL A 473 7.70 4.29 -10.46
CA VAL A 473 7.52 4.83 -9.11
C VAL A 473 7.24 3.75 -8.08
N LYS A 474 7.77 3.96 -6.89
CA LYS A 474 7.60 3.09 -5.72
C LYS A 474 6.71 3.70 -4.65
N SER A 475 6.68 5.02 -4.51
CA SER A 475 5.82 5.68 -3.53
C SER A 475 4.37 5.71 -4.01
N SER A 476 3.44 5.42 -3.11
CA SER A 476 2.00 5.50 -3.35
C SER A 476 1.59 6.92 -3.69
N ARG A 477 2.21 7.92 -3.07
CA ARG A 477 1.99 9.34 -3.35
C ARG A 477 2.23 9.66 -4.83
N SER A 478 3.39 9.28 -5.37
CA SER A 478 3.74 9.52 -6.78
C SER A 478 2.78 8.80 -7.71
N ARG A 479 2.51 7.51 -7.41
CA ARG A 479 1.60 6.68 -8.20
C ARG A 479 0.20 7.27 -8.27
N ASN A 480 -0.35 7.73 -7.14
CA ASN A 480 -1.69 8.29 -7.07
C ASN A 480 -1.76 9.66 -7.76
N LYS A 481 -0.75 10.53 -7.58
CA LYS A 481 -0.70 11.82 -8.30
C LYS A 481 -0.61 11.63 -9.81
N ILE A 482 0.18 10.67 -10.28
CA ILE A 482 0.26 10.32 -11.71
C ILE A 482 -1.07 9.76 -12.21
N LYS A 483 -1.69 8.79 -11.48
CA LYS A 483 -3.01 8.23 -11.82
C LYS A 483 -4.08 9.32 -11.90
N HIS A 484 -4.15 10.15 -10.87
CA HIS A 484 -5.11 11.25 -10.82
C HIS A 484 -4.94 12.19 -12.03
N TRP A 485 -3.70 12.63 -12.30
CA TRP A 485 -3.41 13.49 -13.46
C TRP A 485 -3.83 12.84 -14.78
N LEU A 486 -3.47 11.57 -14.99
CA LEU A 486 -3.84 10.81 -16.18
C LEU A 486 -5.37 10.68 -16.32
N ASN A 487 -6.07 10.40 -15.24
CA ASN A 487 -7.54 10.26 -15.25
C ASN A 487 -8.24 11.57 -15.55
N VAL A 488 -7.82 12.69 -14.95
CA VAL A 488 -8.38 14.01 -15.20
C VAL A 488 -8.19 14.40 -16.66
N HIS A 489 -6.97 14.25 -17.19
CA HIS A 489 -6.69 14.64 -18.58
C HIS A 489 -7.32 13.70 -19.61
N GLN A 490 -7.46 12.41 -19.30
CA GLN A 490 -8.24 11.49 -20.15
C GLN A 490 -9.71 11.85 -20.15
N ARG A 491 -10.26 12.24 -18.97
CA ARG A 491 -11.66 12.66 -18.87
C ARG A 491 -11.91 13.99 -19.61
N GLU A 492 -11.04 14.99 -19.46
CA GLU A 492 -11.13 16.25 -20.21
C GLU A 492 -11.09 16.01 -21.73
N ARG A 493 -10.16 15.16 -22.19
CA ARG A 493 -10.10 14.75 -23.59
C ARG A 493 -11.37 14.02 -24.04
N ALA A 494 -11.90 13.12 -23.22
CA ALA A 494 -13.14 12.41 -23.53
C ALA A 494 -14.33 13.36 -23.60
N ILE A 495 -14.42 14.37 -22.71
CA ILE A 495 -15.44 15.43 -22.76
C ILE A 495 -15.33 16.23 -24.07
N GLU A 496 -14.11 16.62 -24.45
CA GLU A 496 -13.88 17.38 -25.71
C GLU A 496 -14.28 16.56 -26.94
N ILE A 497 -13.94 15.26 -26.96
CA ILE A 497 -14.33 14.33 -28.02
C ILE A 497 -15.85 14.15 -28.03
N GLY A 498 -16.48 13.96 -26.88
CA GLY A 498 -17.93 13.82 -26.75
C GLY A 498 -18.67 15.04 -27.27
N ARG A 499 -18.20 16.25 -26.95
CA ARG A 499 -18.76 17.53 -27.49
C ARG A 499 -18.61 17.57 -29.02
N LYS A 500 -17.43 17.25 -29.56
CA LYS A 500 -17.19 17.21 -31.02
C LYS A 500 -18.07 16.17 -31.73
N LEU A 501 -18.34 15.02 -31.10
CA LEU A 501 -19.21 13.98 -31.65
C LEU A 501 -20.67 14.44 -31.68
N ILE A 502 -21.17 15.06 -30.61
CA ILE A 502 -22.53 15.66 -30.60
C ILE A 502 -22.64 16.74 -31.64
N GLU A 503 -21.65 17.65 -31.72
CA GLU A 503 -21.62 18.73 -32.70
C GLU A 503 -21.65 18.21 -34.13
N LYS A 504 -20.89 17.18 -34.43
CA LYS A 504 -20.86 16.53 -35.73
C LYS A 504 -22.20 15.90 -36.08
N GLU A 505 -22.83 15.20 -35.16
CA GLU A 505 -24.15 14.61 -35.38
C GLU A 505 -25.24 15.66 -35.50
N ALA A 506 -25.23 16.71 -34.68
CA ALA A 506 -26.17 17.83 -34.77
C ALA A 506 -26.12 18.54 -36.15
N ARG A 507 -24.91 18.70 -36.70
CA ARG A 507 -24.73 19.28 -38.06
C ARG A 507 -25.35 18.42 -39.17
N LYS A 508 -25.31 17.07 -39.05
CA LYS A 508 -25.96 16.19 -40.02
C LYS A 508 -27.46 16.40 -40.11
N TYR A 509 -28.07 16.71 -38.97
CA TYR A 509 -29.52 16.95 -38.86
C TYR A 509 -29.90 18.43 -38.95
N ARG A 510 -28.95 19.32 -39.35
CA ARG A 510 -29.13 20.78 -39.46
C ARG A 510 -29.60 21.44 -38.16
N ILE A 511 -29.18 20.90 -37.00
CA ILE A 511 -29.52 21.43 -35.68
C ILE A 511 -28.38 22.38 -35.25
N ALA A 512 -28.72 23.63 -34.93
CA ALA A 512 -27.72 24.57 -34.39
C ALA A 512 -27.49 24.27 -32.91
N LEU A 513 -26.24 23.93 -32.51
CA LEU A 513 -25.86 23.67 -31.13
C LEU A 513 -26.19 24.79 -30.14
N LYS A 514 -26.27 26.02 -30.63
CA LYS A 514 -26.69 27.21 -29.85
C LYS A 514 -28.14 27.14 -29.37
N GLU A 515 -28.95 26.24 -29.95
CA GLU A 515 -30.35 26.01 -29.59
C GLU A 515 -30.49 24.94 -28.48
N ILE A 516 -29.46 24.17 -28.23
CA ILE A 516 -29.44 23.16 -27.15
C ILE A 516 -29.02 23.83 -25.85
N LYS A 517 -29.96 24.01 -24.92
CA LYS A 517 -29.70 24.60 -23.62
C LYS A 517 -29.01 23.59 -22.71
N ASP A 518 -28.11 24.08 -21.85
CA ASP A 518 -27.43 23.24 -20.84
C ASP A 518 -28.42 22.50 -19.92
N GLU A 519 -29.61 23.10 -19.67
CA GLU A 519 -30.69 22.50 -18.90
C GLU A 519 -31.25 21.23 -19.54
N ASP A 520 -31.34 21.19 -20.88
CA ASP A 520 -31.83 20.03 -21.61
C ASP A 520 -30.81 18.91 -21.66
N LEU A 521 -29.52 19.27 -21.80
CA LEU A 521 -28.42 18.32 -21.62
C LEU A 521 -28.39 17.73 -20.21
N GLN A 522 -28.67 18.52 -19.18
CA GLN A 522 -28.74 18.07 -17.81
C GLN A 522 -29.93 17.12 -17.58
N LYS A 523 -31.10 17.37 -18.18
CA LYS A 523 -32.25 16.44 -18.13
C LYS A 523 -31.92 15.09 -18.76
N VAL A 524 -31.26 15.11 -19.94
CA VAL A 524 -30.84 13.89 -20.63
C VAL A 524 -29.78 13.16 -19.80
N ALA A 525 -28.81 13.86 -19.19
CA ALA A 525 -27.84 13.27 -18.27
C ALA A 525 -28.51 12.57 -17.09
N SER A 526 -29.50 13.23 -16.47
CA SER A 526 -30.30 12.64 -15.37
C SER A 526 -31.08 11.42 -15.81
N GLY A 527 -31.57 11.38 -17.05
CA GLY A 527 -32.23 10.22 -17.66
C GLY A 527 -31.30 9.01 -17.89
N TYR A 528 -29.98 9.22 -17.90
CA TYR A 528 -28.96 8.18 -17.88
C TYR A 528 -28.39 7.89 -16.48
N GLY A 529 -28.96 8.48 -15.42
CA GLY A 529 -28.49 8.33 -14.05
C GLY A 529 -27.19 9.09 -13.74
N LEU A 530 -26.90 10.15 -14.54
CA LEU A 530 -25.68 10.95 -14.40
C LEU A 530 -25.97 12.31 -13.75
N GLY A 531 -25.13 12.72 -12.79
CA GLY A 531 -25.33 13.95 -12.04
C GLY A 531 -24.92 15.24 -12.76
N LYS A 532 -24.05 15.14 -13.80
CA LYS A 532 -23.48 16.29 -14.51
C LYS A 532 -23.46 16.08 -16.03
N THR A 533 -23.62 17.15 -16.80
CA THR A 533 -23.51 17.14 -18.26
C THR A 533 -22.13 16.68 -18.76
N ASP A 534 -21.05 17.02 -18.03
CA ASP A 534 -19.70 16.57 -18.33
C ASP A 534 -19.53 15.05 -18.21
N ASP A 535 -20.30 14.38 -17.34
CA ASP A 535 -20.31 12.92 -17.23
C ASP A 535 -20.96 12.28 -18.47
N LEU A 536 -22.01 12.89 -19.00
CA LEU A 536 -22.64 12.48 -20.24
C LEU A 536 -21.67 12.68 -21.43
N MET A 537 -21.01 13.84 -21.51
CA MET A 537 -20.04 14.12 -22.57
C MET A 537 -18.85 13.19 -22.52
N SER A 538 -18.31 12.94 -21.34
CA SER A 538 -17.22 11.96 -21.16
C SER A 538 -17.68 10.55 -21.55
N GLY A 539 -18.90 10.16 -21.20
CA GLY A 539 -19.50 8.89 -21.57
C GLY A 539 -19.65 8.71 -23.09
N ILE A 540 -20.01 9.78 -23.80
CA ILE A 540 -20.05 9.80 -25.27
C ILE A 540 -18.63 9.71 -25.85
N GLY A 541 -17.68 10.47 -25.30
CA GLY A 541 -16.29 10.44 -25.74
C GLY A 541 -15.59 9.10 -25.49
N TYR A 542 -16.02 8.37 -24.47
CA TYR A 542 -15.58 6.98 -24.22
C TYR A 542 -16.37 5.92 -24.99
N GLY A 543 -17.39 6.33 -25.78
CA GLY A 543 -18.25 5.41 -26.54
C GLY A 543 -19.25 4.63 -25.68
N LYS A 544 -19.52 5.05 -24.44
CA LYS A 544 -20.51 4.44 -23.57
C LYS A 544 -21.94 4.78 -23.99
N TYR A 545 -22.14 6.00 -24.53
CA TYR A 545 -23.41 6.49 -25.01
C TYR A 545 -23.26 6.97 -26.47
N SER A 546 -24.21 6.63 -27.32
CA SER A 546 -24.20 7.09 -28.70
C SER A 546 -24.60 8.56 -28.79
N ALA A 547 -23.80 9.41 -29.46
CA ALA A 547 -24.10 10.82 -29.67
C ALA A 547 -25.47 11.00 -30.35
N ARG A 548 -25.83 10.08 -31.26
CA ARG A 548 -27.12 10.08 -31.98
C ARG A 548 -28.30 9.80 -31.05
N GLN A 549 -28.19 8.83 -30.15
CA GLN A 549 -29.25 8.51 -29.16
C GLN A 549 -29.45 9.66 -28.18
N VAL A 550 -28.37 10.33 -27.77
CA VAL A 550 -28.43 11.51 -26.89
C VAL A 550 -29.11 12.66 -27.63
N LEU A 551 -28.78 12.90 -28.88
CA LEU A 551 -29.41 13.94 -29.70
C LEU A 551 -30.91 13.67 -29.93
N ALA A 552 -31.31 12.42 -30.16
CA ALA A 552 -32.72 12.04 -30.32
C ALA A 552 -33.56 12.33 -29.06
N ARG A 553 -32.95 12.30 -27.85
CA ARG A 553 -33.63 12.64 -26.60
C ARG A 553 -33.67 14.15 -26.31
N LEU A 554 -32.82 14.93 -26.97
CA LEU A 554 -32.74 16.37 -26.80
C LEU A 554 -33.79 17.12 -27.65
N LEU A 555 -34.36 16.45 -28.67
CA LEU A 555 -35.25 17.07 -29.63
C LEU A 555 -36.73 16.83 -29.31
N PRO A 556 -37.63 17.82 -29.51
CA PRO A 556 -39.06 17.61 -29.35
C PRO A 556 -39.61 16.58 -30.35
N ALA A 557 -40.68 15.88 -29.95
CA ALA A 557 -41.26 14.72 -30.64
C ALA A 557 -41.57 14.92 -32.16
N GLY A 558 -41.63 16.15 -32.67
CA GLY A 558 -41.83 16.44 -34.11
C GLY A 558 -40.57 16.37 -34.97
N ALA A 559 -39.38 16.52 -34.39
CA ALA A 559 -38.09 16.43 -35.10
C ALA A 559 -37.47 15.02 -35.01
N THR A 560 -38.04 14.15 -34.20
CA THR A 560 -37.56 12.79 -33.98
C THR A 560 -37.85 11.82 -35.13
N HIS A 561 -38.85 12.11 -36.01
CA HIS A 561 -39.21 11.27 -37.12
C HIS A 561 -38.09 11.07 -38.17
N SER A 562 -37.27 12.10 -38.41
CA SER A 562 -36.15 11.97 -39.34
C SER A 562 -34.94 11.21 -38.72
N ILE A 563 -34.80 11.20 -37.41
CA ILE A 563 -33.70 10.52 -36.67
C ILE A 563 -34.12 9.08 -36.33
N ALA A 564 -35.39 8.84 -36.00
CA ALA A 564 -35.92 7.51 -35.68
C ALA A 564 -36.03 6.59 -36.91
N GLY A 565 -36.42 7.16 -38.05
CA GLY A 565 -36.49 6.41 -39.33
C GLY A 565 -35.12 5.85 -39.79
N ASP A 566 -34.06 6.61 -39.52
CA ASP A 566 -32.70 6.20 -39.80
C ASP A 566 -32.13 5.18 -38.78
N ILE A 567 -32.67 5.12 -37.56
CA ILE A 567 -32.28 4.11 -36.55
C ILE A 567 -32.82 2.73 -36.93
N GLU A 568 -34.01 2.66 -37.51
CA GLU A 568 -34.62 1.40 -37.95
C GLU A 568 -34.07 0.90 -39.31
N SER A 569 -33.62 1.81 -40.20
CA SER A 569 -33.14 1.44 -41.56
C SER A 569 -31.64 1.05 -41.61
N GLU A 570 -30.81 1.43 -40.66
CA GLU A 570 -29.38 1.09 -40.63
C GLU A 570 -29.07 -0.26 -39.97
N GLY A 571 -30.05 -1.07 -39.65
CA GLY A 571 -29.86 -2.44 -39.16
C GLY A 571 -29.19 -3.39 -40.18
N LEU A 572 -28.94 -2.98 -41.42
CA LEU A 572 -28.51 -3.90 -42.49
C LEU A 572 -27.39 -3.43 -43.45
N THR A 573 -26.94 -2.19 -43.46
CA THR A 573 -25.73 -1.83 -44.26
C THR A 573 -25.20 -0.45 -43.90
N SER A 574 -24.03 -0.31 -43.32
CA SER A 574 -23.27 0.96 -43.32
C SER A 574 -21.77 0.76 -43.47
N GLN A 575 -21.22 1.39 -44.50
CA GLN A 575 -19.78 1.59 -44.69
C GLN A 575 -19.19 2.45 -43.58
N PRO A 576 -17.94 2.22 -43.15
CA PRO A 576 -17.30 2.98 -42.08
C PRO A 576 -16.99 4.42 -42.53
N GLY A 577 -17.89 5.36 -42.23
CA GLY A 577 -17.71 6.78 -42.57
C GLY A 577 -16.89 7.51 -41.50
N ALA A 578 -16.16 8.52 -41.93
CA ALA A 578 -15.51 9.68 -41.27
C ALA A 578 -15.29 9.75 -39.73
N ILE A 579 -16.07 9.06 -38.88
CA ILE A 579 -15.85 8.96 -37.41
C ILE A 579 -14.57 8.20 -37.12
N ALA A 580 -14.31 7.11 -37.85
CA ALA A 580 -13.09 6.34 -37.77
C ALA A 580 -11.82 7.17 -38.02
N SER A 581 -11.89 8.19 -38.90
CA SER A 581 -10.73 9.02 -39.25
C SER A 581 -10.34 10.05 -38.16
N VAL A 582 -11.31 10.53 -37.35
CA VAL A 582 -11.03 11.47 -36.24
C VAL A 582 -10.52 10.71 -35.03
N VAL A 583 -11.10 9.55 -34.75
CA VAL A 583 -10.63 8.66 -33.68
C VAL A 583 -9.24 8.09 -34.00
N ARG A 584 -8.96 7.75 -35.28
CA ARG A 584 -7.62 7.33 -35.74
C ARG A 584 -6.53 8.37 -35.52
N ARG A 585 -6.84 9.67 -35.71
CA ARG A 585 -5.85 10.76 -35.48
C ARG A 585 -5.51 11.02 -34.02
N VAL A 586 -6.42 10.68 -33.10
CA VAL A 586 -6.27 11.05 -31.69
C VAL A 586 -5.75 9.88 -30.84
N PHE A 587 -6.09 8.63 -31.19
CA PHE A 587 -5.77 7.44 -30.38
C PHE A 587 -4.83 6.43 -31.02
N GLY A 588 -4.32 6.68 -32.24
CA GLY A 588 -3.47 5.73 -32.96
C GLY A 588 -4.26 4.63 -33.67
N ASP A 589 -3.62 3.98 -34.63
CA ASP A 589 -4.20 3.04 -35.59
C ASP A 589 -4.59 1.70 -34.93
N HIS A 590 -5.81 1.58 -34.39
CA HIS A 590 -6.28 0.38 -33.71
C HIS A 590 -7.55 -0.26 -34.30
N ASN A 591 -7.92 0.02 -35.55
CA ASN A 591 -9.22 -0.33 -36.13
C ASN A 591 -9.24 -1.61 -36.98
N ALA A 592 -8.57 -2.68 -36.53
CA ALA A 592 -8.74 -3.99 -37.15
C ALA A 592 -9.82 -4.86 -36.46
N ILE A 593 -10.60 -4.33 -35.49
CA ILE A 593 -11.53 -5.11 -34.67
C ILE A 593 -12.89 -4.44 -34.61
N THR A 594 -13.96 -5.19 -34.84
CA THR A 594 -15.36 -4.75 -34.75
C THR A 594 -16.12 -5.51 -33.67
N VAL A 595 -17.06 -4.84 -33.01
CA VAL A 595 -17.95 -5.45 -32.01
C VAL A 595 -19.22 -5.89 -32.71
N ARG A 596 -19.63 -7.16 -32.53
CA ARG A 596 -20.90 -7.66 -33.10
C ARG A 596 -22.07 -6.88 -32.51
N GLY A 597 -22.83 -6.24 -33.41
CA GLY A 597 -24.10 -5.57 -33.05
C GLY A 597 -23.99 -4.12 -32.55
N GLN A 598 -22.79 -3.53 -32.41
CA GLN A 598 -22.62 -2.12 -31.98
C GLN A 598 -21.39 -1.49 -32.66
N GLY A 599 -21.64 -0.69 -33.72
CA GLY A 599 -20.59 -0.15 -34.61
C GLY A 599 -19.71 0.98 -34.03
N ASP A 600 -19.97 1.51 -32.83
CA ASP A 600 -19.36 2.77 -32.34
C ASP A 600 -18.67 2.67 -30.98
N MET A 601 -18.31 1.48 -30.51
CA MET A 601 -17.53 1.34 -29.28
C MET A 601 -16.03 1.54 -29.52
N LEU A 602 -15.37 2.27 -28.64
CA LEU A 602 -13.91 2.33 -28.59
C LEU A 602 -13.35 0.96 -28.25
N VAL A 603 -12.71 0.33 -29.25
CA VAL A 603 -12.10 -1.00 -29.11
C VAL A 603 -10.59 -0.83 -29.10
N TYR A 604 -9.92 -1.45 -28.10
CA TYR A 604 -8.47 -1.43 -28.03
C TYR A 604 -7.93 -2.82 -27.64
N ARG A 605 -6.74 -3.14 -28.14
CA ARG A 605 -6.08 -4.41 -27.81
C ARG A 605 -5.51 -4.38 -26.40
N ALA A 606 -5.75 -5.44 -25.65
CA ALA A 606 -5.22 -5.59 -24.31
C ALA A 606 -3.71 -5.85 -24.34
N GLN A 607 -2.96 -5.03 -23.64
CA GLN A 607 -1.47 -5.10 -23.59
C GLN A 607 -0.93 -6.37 -22.91
N CYS A 608 -1.77 -7.10 -22.16
CA CYS A 608 -1.34 -8.33 -21.47
C CYS A 608 -1.13 -9.51 -22.41
N CYS A 609 -1.77 -9.50 -23.60
CA CYS A 609 -1.70 -10.60 -24.58
C CYS A 609 -1.46 -10.12 -26.01
N ASN A 610 -1.60 -8.82 -26.29
CA ASN A 610 -1.38 -8.21 -27.60
C ASN A 610 -1.89 -9.08 -28.77
N PRO A 611 -3.22 -9.34 -28.87
CA PRO A 611 -3.76 -10.23 -29.87
C PRO A 611 -3.46 -9.69 -31.27
N ILE A 612 -3.15 -10.60 -32.21
CA ILE A 612 -2.87 -10.29 -33.61
C ILE A 612 -3.98 -10.83 -34.50
N ARG A 613 -4.09 -10.29 -35.71
CA ARG A 613 -5.11 -10.72 -36.71
C ARG A 613 -5.04 -12.23 -36.96
N GLY A 614 -6.19 -12.90 -36.91
CA GLY A 614 -6.32 -14.36 -37.07
C GLY A 614 -6.38 -15.13 -35.74
N GLU A 615 -6.06 -14.52 -34.60
CA GLU A 615 -6.30 -15.13 -33.29
C GLU A 615 -7.78 -15.09 -32.91
N SER A 616 -8.23 -16.09 -32.16
CA SER A 616 -9.55 -16.06 -31.52
C SER A 616 -9.55 -15.02 -30.38
N ILE A 617 -10.45 -14.04 -30.47
CA ILE A 617 -10.51 -12.90 -29.59
C ILE A 617 -11.83 -12.80 -28.82
N VAL A 618 -11.78 -12.15 -27.67
CA VAL A 618 -12.93 -11.85 -26.83
C VAL A 618 -12.81 -10.43 -26.30
N GLY A 619 -13.92 -9.68 -26.29
CA GLY A 619 -13.99 -8.33 -25.75
C GLY A 619 -14.51 -8.31 -24.31
N TYR A 620 -13.99 -7.39 -23.52
CA TYR A 620 -14.51 -7.08 -22.19
C TYR A 620 -14.76 -5.58 -22.06
N ILE A 621 -15.97 -5.22 -21.65
CA ILE A 621 -16.35 -3.84 -21.39
C ILE A 621 -15.62 -3.37 -20.13
N THR A 622 -14.72 -2.40 -20.30
CA THR A 622 -13.96 -1.82 -19.17
C THR A 622 -14.68 -0.58 -18.63
N ARG A 623 -14.63 -0.38 -17.33
CA ARG A 623 -15.24 0.79 -16.68
C ARG A 623 -14.57 2.06 -17.20
N GLY A 624 -15.21 2.78 -18.13
CA GLY A 624 -14.79 4.09 -18.61
C GLY A 624 -13.70 4.13 -19.70
N LYS A 625 -13.28 2.98 -20.31
CA LYS A 625 -12.23 2.94 -21.34
C LYS A 625 -12.62 2.27 -22.65
N GLY A 626 -13.88 1.83 -22.81
CA GLY A 626 -14.33 1.06 -23.97
C GLY A 626 -14.10 -0.44 -23.81
N VAL A 627 -13.99 -1.17 -24.93
CA VAL A 627 -13.84 -2.62 -24.98
C VAL A 627 -12.36 -3.00 -25.09
N ALA A 628 -11.84 -3.68 -24.08
CA ALA A 628 -10.52 -4.32 -24.12
C ALA A 628 -10.62 -5.67 -24.83
N VAL A 629 -9.88 -5.86 -25.91
CA VAL A 629 -9.87 -7.12 -26.66
C VAL A 629 -8.68 -7.97 -26.27
N HIS A 630 -8.95 -9.18 -25.83
CA HIS A 630 -7.97 -10.17 -25.42
C HIS A 630 -7.99 -11.36 -26.38
N SER A 631 -6.86 -12.07 -26.45
CA SER A 631 -6.85 -13.44 -26.98
C SER A 631 -7.64 -14.35 -26.02
N ILE A 632 -8.40 -15.29 -26.54
CA ILE A 632 -9.15 -16.28 -25.72
C ILE A 632 -8.21 -17.06 -24.78
N HIS A 633 -6.96 -17.27 -25.18
CA HIS A 633 -5.94 -17.98 -24.39
C HIS A 633 -5.20 -17.10 -23.39
N CYS A 634 -5.61 -15.85 -23.20
CA CYS A 634 -4.98 -14.95 -22.25
C CYS A 634 -5.26 -15.36 -20.78
N PRO A 635 -4.25 -15.51 -19.91
CA PRO A 635 -4.47 -15.84 -18.50
C PRO A 635 -5.43 -14.88 -17.79
N ASN A 636 -5.43 -13.59 -18.17
CA ASN A 636 -6.33 -12.60 -17.59
C ASN A 636 -7.80 -12.81 -18.03
N VAL A 637 -8.05 -13.48 -19.15
CA VAL A 637 -9.42 -13.81 -19.58
C VAL A 637 -10.04 -14.82 -18.62
N THR A 638 -9.26 -15.77 -18.12
CA THR A 638 -9.73 -16.74 -17.12
C THR A 638 -10.21 -16.04 -15.85
N ASN A 639 -9.50 -14.99 -15.41
CA ASN A 639 -9.88 -14.18 -14.24
C ASN A 639 -11.09 -13.27 -14.51
N LEU A 640 -11.31 -12.85 -15.76
CA LEU A 640 -12.42 -12.00 -16.18
C LEU A 640 -13.71 -12.81 -16.47
N MET A 641 -13.62 -14.14 -16.55
CA MET A 641 -14.79 -15.04 -16.76
C MET A 641 -15.79 -15.02 -15.60
N TYR A 642 -15.41 -14.50 -14.45
CA TYR A 642 -16.31 -14.35 -13.30
C TYR A 642 -17.32 -13.19 -13.43
N GLU A 643 -17.18 -12.30 -14.45
CA GLU A 643 -18.13 -11.24 -14.75
C GLU A 643 -18.70 -11.42 -16.18
N PRO A 644 -19.60 -12.39 -16.42
CA PRO A 644 -20.12 -12.69 -17.77
C PRO A 644 -20.87 -11.52 -18.40
N GLU A 645 -21.43 -10.62 -17.61
CA GLU A 645 -22.17 -9.44 -18.06
C GLU A 645 -21.29 -8.41 -18.80
N ARG A 646 -19.97 -8.48 -18.63
CA ARG A 646 -19.00 -7.59 -19.30
C ARG A 646 -18.38 -8.18 -20.54
N ARG A 647 -18.65 -9.44 -20.83
CA ARG A 647 -18.16 -10.11 -22.02
C ARG A 647 -18.96 -9.66 -23.23
N ILE A 648 -18.24 -9.32 -24.30
CA ILE A 648 -18.83 -8.93 -25.58
C ILE A 648 -18.13 -9.67 -26.72
N ASP A 649 -18.87 -10.10 -27.72
CA ASP A 649 -18.31 -10.76 -28.87
C ASP A 649 -17.70 -9.73 -29.83
N VAL A 650 -16.45 -9.97 -30.20
CA VAL A 650 -15.66 -9.11 -31.08
C VAL A 650 -15.09 -9.96 -32.23
N GLU A 651 -14.98 -9.37 -33.38
CA GLU A 651 -14.39 -10.00 -34.56
C GLU A 651 -13.36 -9.09 -35.22
N TRP A 652 -12.38 -9.70 -35.90
CA TRP A 652 -11.46 -8.98 -36.75
C TRP A 652 -12.20 -8.38 -37.96
N ALA A 653 -11.96 -7.10 -38.24
CA ALA A 653 -12.57 -6.44 -39.40
C ALA A 653 -12.16 -7.13 -40.71
N ARG A 654 -13.09 -7.28 -41.65
CA ARG A 654 -12.87 -7.93 -42.93
C ARG A 654 -12.15 -7.09 -43.99
N ASP A 655 -11.86 -5.80 -43.70
CA ASP A 655 -11.27 -4.87 -44.67
C ASP A 655 -9.78 -5.18 -44.90
N GLU A 656 -9.46 -5.54 -46.16
CA GLU A 656 -8.08 -5.85 -46.62
C GLU A 656 -7.26 -4.61 -47.05
N SER A 657 -7.82 -3.41 -46.97
CA SER A 657 -7.27 -2.23 -47.65
C SER A 657 -6.12 -1.50 -46.93
N THR A 658 -5.74 -1.88 -45.71
CA THR A 658 -4.57 -1.32 -45.06
C THR A 658 -3.70 -2.39 -44.39
N PRO A 659 -2.42 -2.53 -44.76
CA PRO A 659 -1.51 -3.48 -44.12
C PRO A 659 -1.18 -2.95 -42.70
N THR A 660 -1.89 -3.45 -41.70
CA THR A 660 -1.63 -3.15 -40.31
C THR A 660 -0.56 -4.11 -39.82
N ALA A 661 0.64 -3.61 -39.52
CA ALA A 661 1.70 -4.41 -38.95
C ALA A 661 1.54 -4.50 -37.41
N TYR A 662 1.56 -5.71 -36.88
CA TYR A 662 1.45 -5.99 -35.45
C TYR A 662 2.84 -6.26 -34.86
N PRO A 663 3.31 -5.48 -33.88
CA PRO A 663 4.57 -5.80 -33.22
C PRO A 663 4.40 -7.06 -32.37
N VAL A 664 5.33 -8.02 -32.55
CA VAL A 664 5.39 -9.28 -31.79
C VAL A 664 6.81 -9.49 -31.31
N LYS A 665 6.96 -9.88 -30.05
CA LYS A 665 8.26 -10.21 -29.46
C LYS A 665 8.42 -11.73 -29.40
N LEU A 666 9.52 -12.21 -30.02
CA LEU A 666 9.94 -13.61 -29.99
C LEU A 666 11.25 -13.73 -29.23
N THR A 667 11.41 -14.81 -28.47
CA THR A 667 12.68 -15.23 -27.90
C THR A 667 13.08 -16.55 -28.55
N VAL A 668 14.28 -16.56 -29.18
CA VAL A 668 14.86 -17.74 -29.82
C VAL A 668 15.99 -18.24 -28.93
N PHE A 669 15.87 -19.45 -28.43
CA PHE A 669 16.91 -20.13 -27.67
C PHE A 669 17.73 -20.99 -28.61
N CYS A 670 19.02 -20.74 -28.66
CA CYS A 670 19.91 -21.42 -29.62
C CYS A 670 21.32 -21.62 -29.04
N ASP A 671 22.12 -22.45 -29.71
CA ASP A 671 23.54 -22.56 -29.41
C ASP A 671 24.28 -21.26 -29.81
N ASP A 672 25.28 -20.88 -29.02
CA ASP A 672 26.18 -19.78 -29.41
C ASP A 672 27.18 -20.26 -30.47
N ARG A 673 26.82 -20.09 -31.75
CA ARG A 673 27.62 -20.48 -32.91
C ARG A 673 27.82 -19.30 -33.85
N PHE A 674 28.98 -19.28 -34.48
CA PHE A 674 29.29 -18.28 -35.48
C PHE A 674 28.26 -18.29 -36.61
N GLY A 675 27.68 -17.13 -36.94
CA GLY A 675 26.68 -16.96 -37.98
C GLY A 675 25.22 -17.22 -37.56
N MET A 676 24.94 -17.60 -36.30
CA MET A 676 23.58 -17.87 -35.83
C MET A 676 22.63 -16.67 -36.00
N LEU A 677 23.10 -15.48 -35.63
CA LEU A 677 22.33 -14.25 -35.77
C LEU A 677 22.02 -13.94 -37.25
N LYS A 678 22.97 -14.18 -38.16
CA LYS A 678 22.74 -14.05 -39.61
C LYS A 678 21.65 -14.99 -40.11
N ASN A 679 21.66 -16.25 -39.65
CA ASN A 679 20.66 -17.24 -40.05
C ASN A 679 19.27 -16.86 -39.53
N ILE A 680 19.17 -16.40 -38.27
CA ILE A 680 17.91 -15.93 -37.66
C ILE A 680 17.36 -14.73 -38.44
N THR A 681 18.19 -13.70 -38.67
CA THR A 681 17.77 -12.49 -39.41
C THR A 681 17.48 -12.80 -40.89
N GLY A 682 18.18 -13.76 -41.51
CA GLY A 682 17.91 -14.21 -42.86
C GLY A 682 16.49 -14.81 -43.00
N VAL A 683 16.11 -15.75 -42.13
CA VAL A 683 14.75 -16.37 -42.14
C VAL A 683 13.68 -15.29 -41.94
N ILE A 684 13.90 -14.30 -41.07
CA ILE A 684 12.96 -13.22 -40.85
C ILE A 684 12.83 -12.31 -42.08
N GLY A 685 13.95 -12.03 -42.75
CA GLY A 685 14.00 -11.26 -44.00
C GLY A 685 13.30 -11.96 -45.15
N ASP A 686 13.52 -13.28 -45.32
CA ASP A 686 12.87 -14.11 -46.35
C ASP A 686 11.35 -14.13 -46.15
N ALA A 687 10.87 -14.06 -44.90
CA ALA A 687 9.47 -13.95 -44.58
C ALA A 687 8.91 -12.51 -44.75
N LYS A 688 9.70 -11.55 -45.25
CA LYS A 688 9.34 -10.13 -45.47
C LYS A 688 8.84 -9.44 -44.21
N SER A 689 9.38 -9.79 -43.04
CA SER A 689 9.06 -9.15 -41.77
C SER A 689 10.12 -8.13 -41.39
N ASN A 690 9.70 -6.94 -40.93
CA ASN A 690 10.62 -5.93 -40.45
C ASN A 690 11.03 -6.20 -38.99
N ILE A 691 12.32 -6.00 -38.70
CA ILE A 691 12.84 -6.13 -37.33
C ILE A 691 12.89 -4.74 -36.71
N ARG A 692 12.12 -4.53 -35.62
CA ARG A 692 12.13 -3.27 -34.85
C ARG A 692 13.27 -3.23 -33.84
N ASN A 693 13.54 -4.34 -33.21
CA ASN A 693 14.60 -4.48 -32.21
C ASN A 693 15.10 -5.92 -32.17
N ILE A 694 16.39 -6.07 -31.91
CA ILE A 694 17.03 -7.37 -31.69
C ILE A 694 18.03 -7.23 -30.55
N THR A 695 17.99 -8.16 -29.60
CA THR A 695 18.89 -8.21 -28.46
C THR A 695 19.35 -9.65 -28.27
N ALA A 696 20.66 -9.89 -28.25
CA ALA A 696 21.22 -11.21 -28.03
C ALA A 696 21.96 -11.25 -26.69
N HIS A 697 21.71 -12.31 -25.94
CA HIS A 697 22.41 -12.59 -24.68
C HIS A 697 23.02 -13.99 -24.79
N THR A 698 24.32 -14.10 -24.48
CA THR A 698 25.04 -15.37 -24.49
C THR A 698 25.52 -15.71 -23.08
N ALA A 699 25.32 -16.97 -22.68
CA ALA A 699 25.80 -17.52 -21.42
C ALA A 699 26.06 -19.04 -21.59
N ASN A 700 27.22 -19.52 -21.16
CA ASN A 700 27.54 -20.97 -21.12
C ASN A 700 27.29 -21.73 -22.43
N SER A 701 27.81 -21.20 -23.56
CA SER A 701 27.65 -21.77 -24.91
C SER A 701 26.20 -21.83 -25.44
N GLN A 702 25.24 -21.20 -24.77
CA GLN A 702 23.86 -21.00 -25.23
C GLN A 702 23.60 -19.51 -25.44
N ALA A 703 22.78 -19.20 -26.44
CA ALA A 703 22.33 -17.85 -26.71
C ALA A 703 20.80 -17.74 -26.65
N SER A 704 20.31 -16.64 -26.12
CA SER A 704 18.91 -16.22 -26.24
C SER A 704 18.84 -14.95 -27.07
N VAL A 705 18.13 -15.01 -28.20
CA VAL A 705 17.95 -13.87 -29.10
C VAL A 705 16.52 -13.38 -28.99
N GLU A 706 16.33 -12.19 -28.45
CA GLU A 706 15.04 -11.51 -28.38
C GLU A 706 14.88 -10.63 -29.61
N VAL A 707 13.79 -10.84 -30.36
CA VAL A 707 13.50 -10.07 -31.56
C VAL A 707 12.08 -9.51 -31.49
N VAL A 708 11.92 -8.23 -31.81
CA VAL A 708 10.64 -7.59 -31.98
C VAL A 708 10.39 -7.40 -33.48
N LEU A 709 9.33 -8.03 -33.99
CA LEU A 709 9.01 -8.13 -35.42
C LEU A 709 7.68 -7.46 -35.74
N ASP A 710 7.57 -6.95 -36.96
CA ASP A 710 6.30 -6.49 -37.54
C ASP A 710 5.61 -7.64 -38.27
N ILE A 711 4.49 -8.13 -37.74
CA ILE A 711 3.75 -9.30 -38.25
C ILE A 711 2.42 -8.87 -38.85
N ALA A 712 2.04 -9.42 -40.01
CA ALA A 712 0.78 -9.09 -40.67
C ALA A 712 -0.41 -9.82 -40.01
N ASP A 713 -0.28 -11.12 -39.73
CA ASP A 713 -1.31 -11.99 -39.18
C ASP A 713 -0.71 -13.22 -38.47
N LEU A 714 -1.58 -14.08 -37.93
CA LEU A 714 -1.19 -15.33 -37.26
C LEU A 714 -0.46 -16.30 -38.18
N LYS A 715 -0.89 -16.45 -39.45
CA LYS A 715 -0.24 -17.33 -40.43
C LYS A 715 1.19 -16.87 -40.74
N HIS A 716 1.39 -15.58 -40.88
CA HIS A 716 2.72 -14.99 -41.06
C HIS A 716 3.62 -15.26 -39.88
N LEU A 717 3.11 -15.13 -38.65
CA LEU A 717 3.84 -15.46 -37.42
C LEU A 717 4.24 -16.95 -37.37
N GLU A 718 3.30 -17.85 -37.69
CA GLU A 718 3.55 -19.31 -37.72
C GLU A 718 4.62 -19.68 -38.73
N GLN A 719 4.63 -19.06 -39.91
CA GLN A 719 5.65 -19.27 -40.93
C GLN A 719 7.05 -18.89 -40.43
N ILE A 720 7.16 -17.73 -39.76
CA ILE A 720 8.44 -17.30 -39.19
C ILE A 720 8.90 -18.25 -38.08
N ILE A 721 8.01 -18.64 -37.15
CA ILE A 721 8.35 -19.58 -36.07
C ILE A 721 8.78 -20.94 -36.65
N ALA A 722 8.07 -21.45 -37.68
CA ALA A 722 8.40 -22.69 -38.33
C ALA A 722 9.76 -22.60 -39.08
N GLY A 723 10.06 -21.46 -39.69
CA GLY A 723 11.35 -21.21 -40.33
C GLY A 723 12.49 -21.15 -39.33
N LEU A 724 12.33 -20.43 -38.20
CA LEU A 724 13.33 -20.31 -37.13
C LEU A 724 13.64 -21.67 -36.49
N ARG A 725 12.62 -22.52 -36.29
CA ARG A 725 12.80 -23.89 -35.73
C ARG A 725 13.58 -24.83 -36.64
N LYS A 726 13.65 -24.55 -37.93
CA LYS A 726 14.42 -25.36 -38.89
C LYS A 726 15.91 -25.01 -38.90
N ILE A 727 16.34 -23.92 -38.25
CA ILE A 727 17.74 -23.54 -38.19
C ILE A 727 18.50 -24.52 -37.29
N PRO A 728 19.57 -25.17 -37.77
CA PRO A 728 20.37 -26.10 -36.96
C PRO A 728 20.98 -25.36 -35.75
N GLY A 729 20.70 -25.84 -34.55
CA GLY A 729 21.16 -25.23 -33.29
C GLY A 729 20.13 -24.30 -32.62
N VAL A 730 18.94 -24.15 -33.19
CA VAL A 730 17.80 -23.53 -32.51
C VAL A 730 17.04 -24.62 -31.73
N HIS A 731 16.88 -24.43 -30.43
CA HIS A 731 16.23 -25.39 -29.54
C HIS A 731 14.77 -25.07 -29.32
N GLU A 732 14.46 -23.79 -29.12
CA GLU A 732 13.12 -23.33 -28.82
C GLU A 732 12.86 -21.92 -29.35
N VAL A 733 11.63 -21.67 -29.80
CA VAL A 733 11.15 -20.34 -30.16
C VAL A 733 9.87 -20.08 -29.39
N GLN A 734 9.91 -19.07 -28.51
CA GLN A 734 8.79 -18.67 -27.69
C GLN A 734 8.29 -17.29 -28.07
N ARG A 735 6.96 -17.12 -28.12
CA ARG A 735 6.34 -15.80 -28.21
C ARG A 735 6.14 -15.21 -26.81
N LEU A 736 6.67 -14.02 -26.56
CA LEU A 736 6.38 -13.27 -25.37
C LEU A 736 5.13 -12.43 -25.57
N GLN A 737 4.15 -12.58 -24.69
CA GLN A 737 2.88 -11.86 -24.77
C GLN A 737 3.02 -10.36 -24.41
N LYS A 738 4.04 -9.96 -23.66
CA LYS A 738 4.37 -8.56 -23.35
C LYS A 738 5.52 -8.10 -24.26
N ILE A 739 5.28 -7.02 -24.98
CA ILE A 739 6.27 -6.37 -25.83
C ILE A 739 7.05 -5.34 -25.03
#